data_bbf8ab0c07b8b4757959cf035ff9aafe
#
_entry.id   bbf8ab0c07b8b4757959cf035ff9aafe
#
_cell.length_a   1.000
_cell.length_b   1.000
_cell.length_c   1.000
_cell.angle_alpha   90.00
_cell.angle_beta   90.00
_cell.angle_gamma   90.00
#
_symmetry.space_group_name_H-M   'P 1'
#
loop_
_entity.id
_entity.type
_entity.pdbx_description
1 polymer ?
#
loop_
_entity_poly.entity_id
_entity_poly.type
_entity_poly.pdbx_seq_one_letter_code
_entity_poly.pdbx_strand_id
1 'polypeptide(L)'
;MHPSFIRYARQSLSALLCAGAIFAAGCHSNNYTSGYGIAWVTLSETPAEFTSYTVNVDSVTLTGKTVGAYTIGGTAVETVDFTKLDKISELWSAASVPNDTYTSASIVLDYTSANISVMVNGVPTKATVVDSTGAAVTTQTINVTFDPTNTLTIQPTYASSSAVRLALNFDLAASSVVNMATSPPTVTVKPFMTAATSASDTKQIRVRGPLINSSVGVGSYTVYVRPFYDEINSLGSLTIFNDPNTTVYTIYGTTYVGSAGLAALLQTSAGTTMTAAYTNYQPSGTLNAAVTAGKFNSTFVLAGSTLEDYYTQGLEGDVTARNGNTLTLTGSTLQLNSGASQYNDAPAVVLLGPGTIVTADDNTTLTGLNYNSVSVGQHIIARGIYSLPASGVVTLDASSSTSTNQGSVRLVSTQLWGPLVSSASGSAVLNLQTIDHWPVSIYNFAGNGAAAVTPASYAVNTGSLAIPAGVAAGSPVWIDGVTTPFGSAPPDFNAFAINTEVSVPGRLQVDWSSTGTTAPFTTSTATGLTVDVSAASAAVIRIGSETIDLKAAGSVSPLIVPQTPPAGTAGLPAAFLPLFAIGNLTATAGTTAITAYNSFSAFVTQLPTSIVAATPALHIVAAGTYNRSTNTFTASSIDVVN
;
A
#
# COMPACT_ATOMS: atom_id res chain seq x y z
N MET A 1 -15.55 -2.22 43.74
CA MET A 1 -14.32 -2.61 43.03
C MET A 1 -14.49 -2.16 41.60
N HIS A 2 -13.58 -1.31 41.13
CA HIS A 2 -13.69 -0.64 39.83
C HIS A 2 -13.52 -1.68 38.70
N PRO A 3 -14.30 -1.67 37.61
CA PRO A 3 -14.22 -2.67 36.52
C PRO A 3 -12.84 -2.79 35.87
N SER A 4 -12.02 -1.74 35.93
CA SER A 4 -10.63 -1.76 35.48
C SER A 4 -9.74 -2.76 36.23
N PHE A 5 -9.97 -3.03 37.51
CA PHE A 5 -9.15 -3.96 38.28
C PHE A 5 -9.35 -5.42 37.84
N ILE A 6 -10.56 -5.76 37.39
CA ILE A 6 -10.87 -7.10 36.88
C ILE A 6 -10.26 -7.34 35.50
N ARG A 7 -10.11 -6.28 34.68
CA ARG A 7 -9.42 -6.36 33.38
C ARG A 7 -7.92 -6.56 33.56
N TYR A 8 -7.28 -5.84 34.49
CA TYR A 8 -5.86 -6.03 34.78
C TYR A 8 -5.56 -7.43 35.32
N ALA A 9 -6.42 -7.97 36.17
CA ALA A 9 -6.25 -9.32 36.67
C ALA A 9 -6.44 -10.40 35.60
N ARG A 10 -7.31 -10.16 34.61
CA ARG A 10 -7.46 -11.07 33.45
C ARG A 10 -6.31 -10.92 32.45
N GLN A 11 -5.82 -9.71 32.22
CA GLN A 11 -4.68 -9.49 31.31
C GLN A 11 -3.37 -9.98 31.90
N SER A 12 -3.13 -9.78 33.20
CA SER A 12 -1.96 -10.35 33.87
C SER A 12 -2.01 -11.88 33.95
N LEU A 13 -3.20 -12.48 34.08
CA LEU A 13 -3.33 -13.95 34.06
C LEU A 13 -3.20 -14.51 32.65
N SER A 14 -3.71 -13.81 31.64
CA SER A 14 -3.51 -14.15 30.21
C SER A 14 -2.06 -13.94 29.78
N ALA A 15 -1.42 -12.85 30.23
CA ALA A 15 0.00 -12.62 29.99
C ALA A 15 0.90 -13.69 30.71
N LEU A 16 0.51 -14.12 31.90
CA LEU A 16 1.24 -15.19 32.62
C LEU A 16 1.03 -16.57 31.99
N LEU A 17 -0.19 -16.85 31.49
CA LEU A 17 -0.47 -18.08 30.73
C LEU A 17 0.17 -18.06 29.35
N CYS A 18 0.18 -16.89 28.65
CA CYS A 18 0.93 -16.73 27.42
C CYS A 18 2.44 -16.73 27.65
N ALA A 19 2.95 -16.16 28.75
CA ALA A 19 4.36 -16.28 29.13
C ALA A 19 4.75 -17.72 29.45
N GLY A 20 3.87 -18.50 30.12
CA GLY A 20 4.07 -19.93 30.33
C GLY A 20 4.02 -20.76 29.05
N ALA A 21 3.14 -20.43 28.12
CA ALA A 21 3.07 -21.05 26.79
C ALA A 21 4.23 -20.59 25.89
N ILE A 22 4.69 -19.33 26.03
CA ILE A 22 5.85 -18.80 25.33
C ILE A 22 7.15 -19.42 25.85
N PHE A 23 7.28 -19.72 27.15
CA PHE A 23 8.44 -20.49 27.65
C PHE A 23 8.41 -21.94 27.18
N ALA A 24 7.26 -22.55 26.94
CA ALA A 24 7.16 -23.88 26.33
C ALA A 24 7.34 -23.85 24.79
N ALA A 25 7.01 -22.74 24.13
CA ALA A 25 7.25 -22.52 22.70
C ALA A 25 8.56 -21.75 22.42
N GLY A 26 9.08 -21.00 23.38
CA GLY A 26 10.29 -20.17 23.25
C GLY A 26 11.60 -20.91 23.49
N CYS A 27 11.56 -22.17 23.94
CA CYS A 27 12.65 -23.12 23.80
C CYS A 27 12.56 -23.89 22.48
N HIS A 28 12.07 -23.28 21.42
CA HIS A 28 12.49 -23.69 20.09
C HIS A 28 13.93 -23.20 19.90
N SER A 29 14.90 -23.88 20.54
CA SER A 29 16.15 -24.20 19.85
C SER A 29 15.76 -24.48 18.41
N ASN A 30 16.51 -23.99 17.44
CA ASN A 30 16.39 -24.21 16.00
C ASN A 30 16.18 -25.69 15.61
N ASN A 31 15.20 -26.38 16.17
CA ASN A 31 14.67 -27.63 15.70
C ASN A 31 13.79 -27.27 14.48
N TYR A 32 14.47 -26.98 13.38
CA TYR A 32 13.86 -27.08 12.07
C TYR A 32 13.20 -28.46 11.98
N THR A 33 11.88 -28.50 12.07
CA THR A 33 11.14 -29.72 11.82
C THR A 33 11.45 -30.11 10.38
N SER A 34 12.12 -31.24 10.17
CA SER A 34 12.36 -31.78 8.85
C SER A 34 10.98 -31.92 8.18
N GLY A 35 10.64 -31.04 7.25
CA GLY A 35 9.33 -31.04 6.63
C GLY A 35 8.65 -29.67 6.51
N TYR A 36 9.22 -28.57 7.06
CA TYR A 36 8.67 -27.22 6.98
C TYR A 36 9.71 -26.21 6.52
N GLY A 37 9.25 -25.21 5.75
CA GLY A 37 10.00 -24.01 5.38
C GLY A 37 9.23 -22.74 5.74
N ILE A 38 9.71 -21.57 5.36
CA ILE A 38 9.07 -20.29 5.65
C ILE A 38 8.51 -19.70 4.35
N ALA A 39 7.24 -19.29 4.39
CA ALA A 39 6.62 -18.47 3.37
C ALA A 39 6.41 -17.04 3.89
N TRP A 40 6.98 -16.06 3.19
CA TRP A 40 6.69 -14.65 3.39
C TRP A 40 5.57 -14.24 2.45
N VAL A 41 4.41 -13.93 2.99
CA VAL A 41 3.27 -13.46 2.20
C VAL A 41 3.14 -11.95 2.32
N THR A 42 3.17 -11.25 1.19
CA THR A 42 2.98 -9.80 1.16
C THR A 42 1.69 -9.47 0.42
N LEU A 43 0.96 -8.44 0.92
CA LEU A 43 -0.22 -7.87 0.28
C LEU A 43 0.16 -6.52 -0.33
N SER A 44 -0.29 -6.28 -1.55
CA SER A 44 -0.22 -5.00 -2.23
C SER A 44 -1.50 -4.77 -3.05
N GLU A 45 -1.63 -3.60 -3.66
CA GLU A 45 -2.74 -3.34 -4.56
C GLU A 45 -2.28 -2.62 -5.84
N THR A 46 -3.11 -2.69 -6.89
CA THR A 46 -3.04 -1.85 -8.07
C THR A 46 -4.20 -0.86 -7.99
N PRO A 47 -3.93 0.47 -7.93
CA PRO A 47 -4.93 1.45 -7.55
C PRO A 47 -6.05 1.64 -8.56
N ALA A 48 -7.21 2.01 -8.03
CA ALA A 48 -8.38 2.50 -8.76
C ALA A 48 -8.92 3.78 -8.09
N GLU A 49 -10.06 4.32 -8.58
CA GLU A 49 -10.63 5.56 -8.05
C GLU A 49 -11.48 5.33 -6.78
N PHE A 50 -10.93 4.63 -5.79
CA PHE A 50 -11.57 4.44 -4.49
C PHE A 50 -10.94 5.35 -3.44
N THR A 51 -11.77 5.87 -2.55
CA THR A 51 -11.31 6.61 -1.35
C THR A 51 -11.15 5.67 -0.16
N SER A 52 -11.82 4.51 -0.17
CA SER A 52 -11.61 3.36 0.70
C SER A 52 -12.05 2.09 -0.02
N TYR A 53 -11.31 1.00 0.17
CA TYR A 53 -11.70 -0.34 -0.26
C TYR A 53 -11.38 -1.33 0.85
N THR A 54 -12.23 -1.31 1.88
CA THR A 54 -12.03 -2.10 3.10
C THR A 54 -12.85 -3.38 3.03
N VAL A 55 -12.17 -4.53 3.14
CA VAL A 55 -12.76 -5.88 3.19
C VAL A 55 -12.00 -6.76 4.18
N ASN A 56 -12.62 -7.86 4.62
CA ASN A 56 -11.92 -8.84 5.43
C ASN A 56 -11.21 -9.88 4.53
N VAL A 57 -9.96 -10.17 4.87
CA VAL A 57 -9.21 -11.32 4.33
C VAL A 57 -9.37 -12.46 5.33
N ASP A 58 -10.23 -13.43 5.00
CA ASP A 58 -10.56 -14.53 5.90
C ASP A 58 -9.48 -15.61 5.91
N SER A 59 -8.89 -15.90 4.75
CA SER A 59 -7.85 -16.91 4.66
C SER A 59 -7.04 -16.81 3.37
N VAL A 60 -5.79 -17.29 3.44
CA VAL A 60 -4.94 -17.59 2.28
C VAL A 60 -4.54 -19.05 2.37
N THR A 61 -4.86 -19.84 1.36
CA THR A 61 -4.57 -21.27 1.30
C THR A 61 -3.67 -21.58 0.12
N LEU A 62 -2.57 -22.27 0.35
CA LEU A 62 -1.70 -22.80 -0.70
C LEU A 62 -2.08 -24.24 -1.03
N THR A 63 -2.08 -24.62 -2.30
CA THR A 63 -2.29 -26.01 -2.72
C THR A 63 -0.99 -26.59 -3.28
N GLY A 64 -0.44 -27.56 -2.54
CA GLY A 64 0.78 -28.25 -2.89
C GLY A 64 0.52 -29.54 -3.68
N LYS A 65 1.53 -29.99 -4.41
CA LYS A 65 1.47 -31.23 -5.20
C LYS A 65 1.32 -32.48 -4.34
N THR A 66 1.90 -32.47 -3.13
CA THR A 66 2.00 -33.63 -2.25
C THR A 66 1.18 -33.44 -0.97
N VAL A 67 1.29 -32.28 -0.33
CA VAL A 67 0.63 -32.02 0.97
C VAL A 67 -0.84 -31.60 0.80
N GLY A 68 -1.27 -31.25 -0.41
CA GLY A 68 -2.62 -30.72 -0.64
C GLY A 68 -2.79 -29.28 -0.17
N ALA A 69 -3.98 -28.94 0.34
CA ALA A 69 -4.30 -27.59 0.79
C ALA A 69 -3.70 -27.30 2.18
N TYR A 70 -3.05 -26.15 2.31
CA TYR A 70 -2.49 -25.64 3.57
C TYR A 70 -2.84 -24.18 3.77
N THR A 71 -3.59 -23.85 4.83
CA THR A 71 -4.00 -22.47 5.15
C THR A 71 -2.91 -21.77 5.95
N ILE A 72 -2.47 -20.61 5.45
CA ILE A 72 -1.45 -19.76 6.08
C ILE A 72 -2.14 -18.88 7.14
N GLY A 73 -1.47 -18.67 8.28
CA GLY A 73 -1.96 -17.76 9.33
C GLY A 73 -3.12 -18.30 10.16
N GLY A 74 -3.56 -19.54 9.92
CA GLY A 74 -4.63 -20.17 10.70
C GLY A 74 -6.00 -19.56 10.39
N THR A 75 -6.76 -19.18 11.45
CA THR A 75 -8.13 -18.64 11.37
C THR A 75 -8.18 -17.14 11.66
N ALA A 76 -7.06 -16.44 11.61
CA ALA A 76 -7.04 -15.00 11.80
C ALA A 76 -7.73 -14.29 10.61
N VAL A 77 -8.72 -13.45 10.91
CA VAL A 77 -9.40 -12.60 9.95
C VAL A 77 -8.82 -11.20 10.05
N GLU A 78 -8.31 -10.67 8.94
CA GLU A 78 -7.69 -9.36 8.90
C GLU A 78 -8.55 -8.38 8.10
N THR A 79 -8.94 -7.27 8.73
CA THR A 79 -9.64 -6.19 8.02
C THR A 79 -8.62 -5.30 7.31
N VAL A 80 -8.67 -5.28 5.98
CA VAL A 80 -7.71 -4.58 5.14
C VAL A 80 -8.39 -3.48 4.35
N ASP A 81 -7.92 -2.24 4.47
CA ASP A 81 -8.21 -1.19 3.49
C ASP A 81 -7.13 -1.23 2.40
N PHE A 82 -7.45 -1.81 1.27
CA PHE A 82 -6.50 -2.00 0.18
C PHE A 82 -6.01 -0.67 -0.41
N THR A 83 -6.77 0.42 -0.33
CA THR A 83 -6.30 1.74 -0.81
C THR A 83 -5.08 2.26 -0.05
N LYS A 84 -4.81 1.72 1.16
CA LYS A 84 -3.60 2.05 1.94
C LYS A 84 -2.35 1.30 1.47
N LEU A 85 -2.49 0.37 0.53
CA LEU A 85 -1.41 -0.41 -0.06
C LEU A 85 -0.98 0.11 -1.46
N ASP A 86 -1.42 1.31 -1.84
CA ASP A 86 -1.03 1.97 -3.08
C ASP A 86 0.50 2.22 -3.14
N LYS A 87 1.05 2.83 -2.09
CA LYS A 87 2.48 3.23 -2.03
C LYS A 87 3.38 2.19 -1.38
N ILE A 88 2.81 1.23 -0.66
CA ILE A 88 3.53 0.19 0.10
C ILE A 88 2.93 -1.19 -0.13
N SER A 89 3.72 -2.23 0.16
CA SER A 89 3.22 -3.58 0.39
C SER A 89 3.25 -3.88 1.89
N GLU A 90 2.32 -4.66 2.40
CA GLU A 90 2.31 -5.11 3.79
C GLU A 90 2.84 -6.54 3.89
N LEU A 91 3.75 -6.83 4.81
CA LEU A 91 4.08 -8.22 5.15
C LEU A 91 2.94 -8.78 6.00
N TRP A 92 2.07 -9.58 5.38
CA TRP A 92 0.94 -10.19 6.05
C TRP A 92 1.33 -11.39 6.91
N SER A 93 2.26 -12.23 6.44
CA SER A 93 2.65 -13.44 7.16
C SER A 93 4.11 -13.83 6.90
N ALA A 94 4.73 -14.41 7.92
CA ALA A 94 6.01 -15.11 7.87
C ALA A 94 5.86 -16.54 8.44
N ALA A 95 4.84 -17.25 7.96
CA ALA A 95 4.42 -18.53 8.51
C ALA A 95 5.36 -19.68 8.13
N SER A 96 5.43 -20.67 9.01
CA SER A 96 6.01 -21.98 8.71
C SER A 96 5.01 -22.81 7.90
N VAL A 97 5.42 -23.30 6.74
CA VAL A 97 4.58 -24.02 5.77
C VAL A 97 5.24 -25.34 5.42
N PRO A 98 4.47 -26.43 5.20
CA PRO A 98 5.06 -27.73 4.78
C PRO A 98 5.90 -27.60 3.53
N ASN A 99 6.98 -28.39 3.46
CA ASN A 99 7.82 -28.47 2.26
C ASN A 99 7.05 -29.11 1.12
N ASP A 100 6.88 -28.38 0.03
CA ASP A 100 6.23 -28.88 -1.18
C ASP A 100 6.51 -27.94 -2.35
N THR A 101 6.04 -28.32 -3.53
CA THR A 101 5.87 -27.44 -4.67
C THR A 101 4.39 -27.06 -4.75
N TYR A 102 4.09 -25.81 -4.43
CA TYR A 102 2.75 -25.26 -4.49
C TYR A 102 2.46 -24.75 -5.89
N THR A 103 1.28 -25.10 -6.40
CA THR A 103 0.85 -24.81 -7.77
C THR A 103 -0.24 -23.76 -7.86
N SER A 104 -0.89 -23.46 -6.71
CA SER A 104 -1.93 -22.44 -6.64
C SER A 104 -2.06 -21.85 -5.24
N ALA A 105 -2.69 -20.67 -5.18
CA ALA A 105 -3.17 -20.05 -3.97
C ALA A 105 -4.68 -19.80 -4.08
N SER A 106 -5.39 -19.87 -2.96
CA SER A 106 -6.79 -19.47 -2.85
C SER A 106 -6.91 -18.41 -1.75
N ILE A 107 -7.57 -17.30 -2.06
CA ILE A 107 -7.79 -16.18 -1.16
C ILE A 107 -9.29 -16.03 -0.95
N VAL A 108 -9.74 -15.96 0.31
CA VAL A 108 -11.14 -15.75 0.66
C VAL A 108 -11.31 -14.34 1.21
N LEU A 109 -12.18 -13.56 0.57
CA LEU A 109 -12.52 -12.20 0.98
C LEU A 109 -13.99 -12.18 1.45
N ASP A 110 -14.24 -11.57 2.62
CA ASP A 110 -15.57 -11.33 3.13
C ASP A 110 -15.97 -9.86 2.96
N TYR A 111 -17.04 -9.65 2.19
CA TYR A 111 -17.59 -8.33 1.88
C TYR A 111 -18.78 -7.94 2.77
N THR A 112 -19.19 -8.78 3.73
CA THR A 112 -20.39 -8.53 4.55
C THR A 112 -20.29 -7.25 5.37
N SER A 113 -19.08 -6.89 5.80
CA SER A 113 -18.75 -5.65 6.52
C SER A 113 -17.98 -4.65 5.67
N ALA A 114 -17.93 -4.83 4.34
CA ALA A 114 -17.11 -3.99 3.46
C ALA A 114 -17.47 -2.50 3.57
N ASN A 115 -16.44 -1.66 3.55
CA ASN A 115 -16.57 -0.23 3.39
C ASN A 115 -15.83 0.20 2.12
N ILE A 116 -16.60 0.34 1.04
CA ILE A 116 -16.09 0.77 -0.27
C ILE A 116 -16.69 2.14 -0.56
N SER A 117 -15.83 3.14 -0.71
CA SER A 117 -16.21 4.52 -0.93
C SER A 117 -15.52 5.09 -2.16
N VAL A 118 -16.22 5.96 -2.87
CA VAL A 118 -15.75 6.66 -4.07
C VAL A 118 -15.97 8.16 -3.93
N MET A 119 -15.23 8.95 -4.72
CA MET A 119 -15.39 10.40 -4.74
C MET A 119 -16.57 10.82 -5.61
N VAL A 120 -17.58 11.47 -5.02
CA VAL A 120 -18.73 12.04 -5.71
C VAL A 120 -18.73 13.55 -5.53
N ASN A 121 -18.46 14.30 -6.60
CA ASN A 121 -18.42 15.78 -6.57
C ASN A 121 -17.53 16.35 -5.44
N GLY A 122 -16.37 15.72 -5.19
CA GLY A 122 -15.44 16.14 -4.16
C GLY A 122 -15.79 15.67 -2.74
N VAL A 123 -16.77 14.79 -2.59
CA VAL A 123 -17.18 14.23 -1.28
C VAL A 123 -17.01 12.70 -1.33
N PRO A 124 -16.24 12.11 -0.38
CA PRO A 124 -16.21 10.66 -0.22
C PRO A 124 -17.62 10.14 0.07
N THR A 125 -18.04 9.15 -0.67
CA THR A 125 -19.40 8.62 -0.58
C THR A 125 -19.38 7.10 -0.59
N LYS A 126 -19.94 6.50 0.44
CA LYS A 126 -20.06 5.04 0.54
C LYS A 126 -20.92 4.49 -0.59
N ALA A 127 -20.40 3.50 -1.28
CA ALA A 127 -21.10 2.82 -2.39
C ALA A 127 -21.92 1.64 -1.91
N THR A 128 -22.93 1.28 -2.70
CA THR A 128 -23.63 -0.01 -2.57
C THR A 128 -22.81 -1.07 -3.31
N VAL A 129 -22.42 -2.12 -2.59
CA VAL A 129 -21.58 -3.21 -3.13
C VAL A 129 -22.48 -4.36 -3.59
N VAL A 130 -22.38 -4.72 -4.87
CA VAL A 130 -23.18 -5.76 -5.50
C VAL A 130 -22.33 -6.70 -6.36
N ASP A 131 -22.84 -7.89 -6.61
CA ASP A 131 -22.29 -8.80 -7.61
C ASP A 131 -22.80 -8.47 -9.03
N SER A 132 -22.41 -9.27 -10.02
CA SER A 132 -22.82 -9.08 -11.43
C SER A 132 -24.32 -9.27 -11.68
N THR A 133 -25.07 -9.81 -10.72
CA THR A 133 -26.53 -9.97 -10.78
C THR A 133 -27.27 -8.82 -10.11
N GLY A 134 -26.54 -7.93 -9.41
CA GLY A 134 -27.09 -6.86 -8.58
C GLY A 134 -27.44 -7.30 -7.16
N ALA A 135 -27.09 -8.51 -6.75
CA ALA A 135 -27.27 -8.97 -5.37
C ALA A 135 -26.12 -8.49 -4.46
N ALA A 136 -26.40 -8.39 -3.16
CA ALA A 136 -25.36 -8.03 -2.18
C ALA A 136 -24.24 -9.08 -2.18
N VAL A 137 -22.99 -8.58 -2.22
CA VAL A 137 -21.81 -9.45 -2.16
C VAL A 137 -21.60 -9.93 -0.73
N THR A 138 -21.29 -11.21 -0.58
CA THR A 138 -20.87 -11.82 0.68
C THR A 138 -19.44 -12.30 0.55
N THR A 139 -19.18 -13.58 0.75
CA THR A 139 -17.84 -14.16 0.60
C THR A 139 -17.52 -14.39 -0.87
N GLN A 140 -16.28 -14.03 -1.24
CA GLN A 140 -15.72 -14.25 -2.58
C GLN A 140 -14.43 -15.04 -2.47
N THR A 141 -14.25 -16.04 -3.32
CA THR A 141 -13.04 -16.86 -3.37
C THR A 141 -12.29 -16.60 -4.68
N ILE A 142 -11.02 -16.27 -4.57
CA ILE A 142 -10.13 -16.06 -5.70
C ILE A 142 -9.17 -17.24 -5.75
N ASN A 143 -9.17 -18.01 -6.82
CA ASN A 143 -8.23 -19.09 -7.06
C ASN A 143 -7.20 -18.65 -8.08
N VAL A 144 -5.93 -18.57 -7.67
CA VAL A 144 -4.82 -18.21 -8.53
C VAL A 144 -3.96 -19.44 -8.80
N THR A 145 -3.92 -19.88 -10.05
CA THR A 145 -3.02 -20.95 -10.51
C THR A 145 -1.70 -20.33 -10.96
N PHE A 146 -0.59 -20.87 -10.50
CA PHE A 146 0.73 -20.43 -10.91
C PHE A 146 1.11 -21.09 -12.23
N ASP A 147 1.78 -20.35 -13.10
CA ASP A 147 2.41 -20.91 -14.32
C ASP A 147 3.28 -22.11 -13.93
N PRO A 148 3.22 -23.25 -14.63
CA PRO A 148 3.99 -24.44 -14.31
C PRO A 148 5.52 -24.21 -14.25
N THR A 149 6.01 -23.18 -14.92
CA THR A 149 7.44 -22.80 -14.89
C THR A 149 7.81 -21.94 -13.69
N ASN A 150 6.82 -21.50 -12.89
CA ASN A 150 6.99 -20.52 -11.83
C ASN A 150 6.22 -20.88 -10.55
N THR A 151 6.24 -22.15 -10.18
CA THR A 151 5.61 -22.64 -8.96
C THR A 151 6.37 -22.20 -7.70
N LEU A 152 5.66 -22.10 -6.58
CA LEU A 152 6.24 -21.77 -5.30
C LEU A 152 6.83 -23.04 -4.65
N THR A 153 8.15 -23.18 -4.66
CA THR A 153 8.82 -24.34 -4.05
C THR A 153 9.36 -23.98 -2.68
N ILE A 154 8.82 -24.60 -1.64
CA ILE A 154 9.23 -24.45 -0.25
C ILE A 154 10.06 -25.66 0.15
N GLN A 155 11.28 -25.40 0.63
CA GLN A 155 12.25 -26.41 1.06
C GLN A 155 12.52 -26.29 2.56
N PRO A 156 13.06 -27.36 3.21
CA PRO A 156 13.44 -27.30 4.61
C PRO A 156 14.41 -26.15 4.89
N THR A 157 14.10 -25.35 5.89
CA THR A 157 14.97 -24.28 6.34
C THR A 157 16.12 -24.84 7.18
N TYR A 158 17.23 -25.22 6.57
CA TYR A 158 18.48 -25.46 7.32
C TYR A 158 19.23 -24.16 7.67
N ALA A 159 18.80 -23.05 7.08
CA ALA A 159 19.19 -21.68 7.42
C ALA A 159 18.08 -20.75 6.91
N SER A 160 18.04 -19.51 7.37
CA SER A 160 17.14 -18.44 6.88
C SER A 160 17.22 -18.18 5.35
N SER A 161 18.08 -18.91 4.66
CA SER A 161 18.33 -18.84 3.20
C SER A 161 17.25 -19.49 2.33
N SER A 162 16.29 -20.21 2.89
CA SER A 162 15.27 -20.95 2.13
C SER A 162 13.85 -20.41 2.27
N ALA A 163 13.66 -19.27 2.90
CA ALA A 163 12.36 -18.60 2.89
C ALA A 163 12.03 -18.09 1.49
N VAL A 164 10.79 -18.30 1.05
CA VAL A 164 10.28 -17.84 -0.25
C VAL A 164 9.20 -16.80 -0.05
N ARG A 165 9.12 -15.86 -0.99
CA ARG A 165 8.09 -14.81 -0.97
C ARG A 165 6.95 -15.18 -1.92
N LEU A 166 5.73 -15.03 -1.43
CA LEU A 166 4.50 -14.99 -2.21
C LEU A 166 3.98 -13.55 -2.16
N ALA A 167 3.97 -12.87 -3.28
CA ALA A 167 3.39 -11.55 -3.39
C ALA A 167 1.95 -11.67 -3.91
N LEU A 168 0.99 -11.21 -3.13
CA LEU A 168 -0.43 -11.10 -3.50
C LEU A 168 -0.71 -9.65 -3.87
N ASN A 169 -1.22 -9.41 -5.07
CA ASN A 169 -1.57 -8.08 -5.55
C ASN A 169 -3.05 -8.02 -5.92
N PHE A 170 -3.80 -7.16 -5.22
CA PHE A 170 -5.21 -6.95 -5.49
C PHE A 170 -5.38 -5.82 -6.52
N ASP A 171 -5.79 -6.17 -7.74
CA ASP A 171 -6.09 -5.16 -8.75
C ASP A 171 -7.51 -4.63 -8.55
N LEU A 172 -7.63 -3.45 -7.93
CA LEU A 172 -8.91 -2.82 -7.64
C LEU A 172 -9.65 -2.41 -8.91
N ALA A 173 -8.92 -2.02 -9.96
CA ALA A 173 -9.51 -1.63 -11.24
C ALA A 173 -10.03 -2.84 -12.02
N ALA A 174 -9.29 -3.95 -12.03
CA ALA A 174 -9.75 -5.20 -12.62
C ALA A 174 -10.89 -5.85 -11.81
N SER A 175 -10.95 -5.55 -10.51
CA SER A 175 -11.92 -6.13 -9.56
C SER A 175 -13.28 -5.48 -9.57
N SER A 176 -13.43 -4.27 -10.13
CA SER A 176 -14.61 -3.45 -9.80
C SER A 176 -15.07 -2.59 -10.96
N VAL A 177 -16.38 -2.51 -11.14
CA VAL A 177 -17.03 -1.57 -12.05
C VAL A 177 -17.85 -0.58 -11.23
N VAL A 178 -17.50 0.70 -11.31
CA VAL A 178 -18.19 1.78 -10.58
C VAL A 178 -19.26 2.42 -11.44
N ASN A 179 -20.50 2.44 -10.94
CA ASN A 179 -21.61 3.16 -11.55
C ASN A 179 -21.96 4.40 -10.72
N MET A 180 -21.57 5.56 -11.23
CA MET A 180 -21.81 6.87 -10.62
C MET A 180 -23.20 7.45 -10.91
N ALA A 181 -24.00 6.79 -11.78
CA ALA A 181 -25.35 7.26 -12.12
C ALA A 181 -26.40 6.95 -11.05
N THR A 182 -26.07 6.10 -10.08
CA THR A 182 -26.95 5.76 -8.94
C THR A 182 -26.60 6.61 -7.71
N SER A 183 -27.56 6.78 -6.80
CA SER A 183 -27.35 7.48 -5.53
C SER A 183 -27.89 6.61 -4.38
N PRO A 184 -27.00 6.04 -3.51
CA PRO A 184 -25.55 6.10 -3.56
C PRO A 184 -24.97 5.43 -4.83
N PRO A 185 -23.68 5.68 -5.16
CA PRO A 185 -22.97 4.96 -6.22
C PRO A 185 -23.04 3.45 -6.02
N THR A 186 -23.02 2.69 -7.10
CA THR A 186 -23.00 1.24 -7.03
C THR A 186 -21.64 0.72 -7.53
N VAL A 187 -21.04 -0.19 -6.77
CA VAL A 187 -19.81 -0.89 -7.15
C VAL A 187 -20.13 -2.36 -7.38
N THR A 188 -20.01 -2.79 -8.63
CA THR A 188 -20.11 -4.21 -8.98
C THR A 188 -18.75 -4.86 -8.79
N VAL A 189 -18.67 -5.83 -7.89
CA VAL A 189 -17.42 -6.48 -7.48
C VAL A 189 -17.27 -7.84 -8.16
N LYS A 190 -16.09 -8.04 -8.72
CA LYS A 190 -15.59 -9.31 -9.26
C LYS A 190 -14.09 -9.40 -8.88
N PRO A 191 -13.74 -9.82 -7.66
CA PRO A 191 -12.40 -9.63 -7.12
C PRO A 191 -11.34 -10.33 -7.99
N PHE A 192 -10.31 -9.57 -8.33
CA PHE A 192 -9.18 -9.98 -9.13
C PHE A 192 -7.90 -9.74 -8.33
N MET A 193 -7.28 -10.81 -7.86
CA MET A 193 -6.03 -10.77 -7.11
C MET A 193 -5.03 -11.70 -7.75
N THR A 194 -3.88 -11.18 -8.10
CA THR A 194 -2.80 -11.98 -8.66
C THR A 194 -1.84 -12.45 -7.57
N ALA A 195 -1.10 -13.52 -7.85
CA ALA A 195 -0.09 -14.05 -6.94
C ALA A 195 1.22 -14.29 -7.70
N ALA A 196 2.31 -13.73 -7.21
CA ALA A 196 3.64 -13.92 -7.76
C ALA A 196 4.53 -14.66 -6.76
N THR A 197 5.29 -15.63 -7.25
CA THR A 197 6.30 -16.38 -6.50
C THR A 197 7.64 -15.64 -6.39
N SER A 198 7.70 -14.44 -6.95
CA SER A 198 8.80 -13.48 -6.87
C SER A 198 8.25 -12.09 -6.56
N ALA A 199 9.10 -11.14 -6.22
CA ALA A 199 8.65 -9.76 -6.09
C ALA A 199 8.12 -9.26 -7.45
N SER A 200 6.92 -8.65 -7.44
CA SER A 200 6.25 -8.15 -8.66
C SER A 200 6.25 -6.62 -8.76
N ASP A 201 6.65 -5.92 -7.70
CA ASP A 201 6.70 -4.46 -7.65
C ASP A 201 7.94 -3.95 -6.88
N THR A 202 8.18 -2.64 -6.96
CA THR A 202 9.26 -1.94 -6.26
C THR A 202 8.80 -1.25 -4.98
N LYS A 203 7.56 -1.44 -4.56
CA LYS A 203 7.03 -0.85 -3.33
C LYS A 203 7.83 -1.31 -2.11
N GLN A 204 8.05 -0.39 -1.18
CA GLN A 204 8.58 -0.77 0.12
C GLN A 204 7.62 -1.72 0.84
N ILE A 205 8.18 -2.68 1.54
CA ILE A 205 7.38 -3.62 2.35
C ILE A 205 7.38 -3.13 3.79
N ARG A 206 6.20 -2.81 4.30
CA ARG A 206 6.04 -2.54 5.73
C ARG A 206 6.01 -3.86 6.49
N VAL A 207 6.86 -3.96 7.49
CA VAL A 207 6.92 -5.09 8.44
C VAL A 207 6.53 -4.55 9.81
N ARG A 208 5.39 -4.97 10.33
CA ARG A 208 4.84 -4.49 11.59
C ARG A 208 4.82 -5.59 12.64
N GLY A 209 5.09 -5.23 13.90
CA GLY A 209 4.92 -6.12 15.03
C GLY A 209 5.79 -5.79 16.24
N PRO A 210 5.57 -6.44 17.38
CA PRO A 210 6.35 -6.22 18.59
C PRO A 210 7.77 -6.75 18.44
N LEU A 211 8.72 -5.95 18.95
CA LEU A 211 10.12 -6.31 19.02
C LEU A 211 10.30 -7.57 19.87
N ILE A 212 10.99 -8.60 19.37
CA ILE A 212 11.30 -9.83 20.13
C ILE A 212 12.70 -9.73 20.72
N ASN A 213 13.67 -9.55 19.85
CA ASN A 213 15.08 -9.50 20.21
C ASN A 213 15.86 -8.74 19.13
N SER A 214 17.13 -8.58 19.36
CA SER A 214 18.03 -7.86 18.49
C SER A 214 19.44 -8.42 18.51
N SER A 215 20.18 -8.16 17.43
CA SER A 215 21.60 -8.47 17.32
C SER A 215 22.36 -7.23 16.86
N VAL A 216 22.92 -6.48 17.80
CA VAL A 216 23.69 -5.26 17.49
C VAL A 216 24.87 -5.57 16.58
N GLY A 217 25.53 -6.72 16.79
CA GLY A 217 26.72 -7.10 16.04
C GLY A 217 26.49 -7.36 14.55
N VAL A 218 25.25 -7.66 14.16
CA VAL A 218 24.85 -7.87 12.75
C VAL A 218 23.94 -6.78 12.20
N GLY A 219 23.64 -5.73 12.99
CA GLY A 219 22.78 -4.63 12.54
C GLY A 219 21.34 -5.08 12.25
N SER A 220 20.74 -5.93 13.09
CA SER A 220 19.40 -6.47 12.86
C SER A 220 18.59 -6.61 14.15
N TYR A 221 17.26 -6.67 14.00
CA TYR A 221 16.34 -7.02 15.06
C TYR A 221 15.23 -7.92 14.52
N THR A 222 14.53 -8.62 15.40
CA THR A 222 13.45 -9.56 15.04
C THR A 222 12.15 -9.10 15.66
N VAL A 223 11.07 -9.22 14.89
CA VAL A 223 9.70 -8.91 15.32
C VAL A 223 8.79 -10.13 15.16
N TYR A 224 7.74 -10.20 15.98
CA TYR A 224 6.57 -11.00 15.63
C TYR A 224 5.78 -10.26 14.56
N VAL A 225 5.43 -10.94 13.47
CA VAL A 225 4.64 -10.31 12.39
C VAL A 225 3.20 -10.18 12.87
N ARG A 226 2.76 -8.94 13.01
CA ARG A 226 1.37 -8.53 13.30
C ARG A 226 1.00 -7.43 12.33
N PRO A 227 0.51 -7.80 11.15
CA PRO A 227 0.12 -6.83 10.13
C PRO A 227 -1.06 -6.00 10.62
N PHE A 228 -1.21 -4.83 10.04
CA PHE A 228 -2.28 -3.90 10.34
C PHE A 228 -2.35 -3.57 11.84
N TYR A 229 -3.53 -3.59 12.45
CA TYR A 229 -3.72 -3.25 13.86
C TYR A 229 -4.27 -4.43 14.69
N ASP A 230 -4.12 -5.66 14.21
CA ASP A 230 -4.43 -6.83 15.02
C ASP A 230 -3.40 -7.01 16.14
N GLU A 231 -3.81 -6.75 17.39
CA GLU A 231 -2.93 -6.83 18.56
C GLU A 231 -2.75 -8.26 19.10
N ILE A 232 -3.54 -9.23 18.62
CA ILE A 232 -3.67 -10.52 19.30
C ILE A 232 -2.88 -11.62 18.58
N ASN A 233 -2.89 -11.65 17.25
CA ASN A 233 -2.35 -12.75 16.47
C ASN A 233 -0.96 -12.45 15.92
N SER A 234 -0.04 -13.40 16.11
CA SER A 234 1.27 -13.36 15.46
C SER A 234 1.28 -14.34 14.28
N LEU A 235 1.55 -13.81 13.10
CA LEU A 235 1.63 -14.57 11.86
C LEU A 235 3.08 -14.96 11.50
N GLY A 236 3.84 -15.36 12.51
CA GLY A 236 5.24 -15.75 12.40
C GLY A 236 6.21 -14.69 12.91
N SER A 237 7.48 -14.82 12.58
CA SER A 237 8.52 -13.86 12.97
C SER A 237 9.47 -13.56 11.82
N LEU A 238 10.00 -12.33 11.79
CA LEU A 238 10.91 -11.89 10.75
C LEU A 238 12.08 -11.12 11.36
N THR A 239 13.29 -11.36 10.81
CA THR A 239 14.48 -10.55 11.10
C THR A 239 14.62 -9.44 10.07
N ILE A 240 14.72 -8.20 10.54
CA ILE A 240 14.88 -6.98 9.77
C ILE A 240 16.33 -6.53 9.87
N PHE A 241 16.94 -6.21 8.74
CA PHE A 241 18.31 -5.73 8.64
C PHE A 241 18.31 -4.20 8.50
N ASN A 242 19.27 -3.56 9.12
CA ASN A 242 19.39 -2.10 9.18
C ASN A 242 20.75 -1.64 8.68
N ASP A 243 20.76 -0.57 7.92
CA ASP A 243 22.01 0.07 7.55
C ASP A 243 22.53 0.90 8.74
N PRO A 244 23.80 0.70 9.17
CA PRO A 244 24.36 1.37 10.34
C PRO A 244 24.57 2.88 10.17
N ASN A 245 24.43 3.42 8.96
CA ASN A 245 24.67 4.82 8.66
C ASN A 245 23.41 5.56 8.21
N THR A 246 22.44 4.86 7.57
CA THR A 246 21.36 5.52 6.82
C THR A 246 19.95 5.18 7.31
N THR A 247 19.72 4.05 7.98
CA THR A 247 18.38 3.72 8.50
C THR A 247 17.92 4.78 9.50
N VAL A 248 16.76 5.38 9.26
CA VAL A 248 16.15 6.38 10.14
C VAL A 248 15.19 5.72 11.11
N TYR A 249 15.16 6.17 12.35
CA TYR A 249 14.28 5.68 13.39
C TYR A 249 13.52 6.83 14.03
N THR A 250 12.23 6.69 14.23
CA THR A 250 11.45 7.57 15.11
C THR A 250 10.86 6.75 16.25
N ILE A 251 11.41 6.92 17.45
CA ILE A 251 11.11 6.13 18.64
C ILE A 251 10.58 7.07 19.72
N TYR A 252 9.36 6.87 20.19
CA TYR A 252 8.70 7.74 21.17
C TYR A 252 8.82 9.24 20.80
N GLY A 253 8.62 9.57 19.52
CA GLY A 253 8.70 10.95 19.01
C GLY A 253 10.11 11.51 18.81
N THR A 254 11.17 10.73 19.09
CA THR A 254 12.56 11.15 18.89
C THR A 254 13.17 10.48 17.67
N THR A 255 13.79 11.26 16.80
CA THR A 255 14.44 10.77 15.57
C THR A 255 15.91 10.45 15.80
N TYR A 256 16.35 9.31 15.31
CA TYR A 256 17.72 8.80 15.34
C TYR A 256 18.12 8.29 13.95
N VAL A 257 19.43 8.17 13.70
CA VAL A 257 19.97 7.65 12.43
C VAL A 257 20.98 6.54 12.70
N GLY A 258 20.92 5.49 11.88
CA GLY A 258 21.89 4.41 11.83
C GLY A 258 22.01 3.64 13.15
N SER A 259 23.25 3.36 13.55
CA SER A 259 23.56 2.57 14.74
C SER A 259 23.00 3.16 16.03
N ALA A 260 22.88 4.50 16.12
CA ALA A 260 22.29 5.15 17.29
C ALA A 260 20.79 4.85 17.42
N GLY A 261 20.07 4.79 16.29
CA GLY A 261 18.66 4.41 16.26
C GLY A 261 18.43 2.96 16.64
N LEU A 262 19.23 2.04 16.11
CA LEU A 262 19.18 0.64 16.53
C LEU A 262 19.45 0.49 18.02
N ALA A 263 20.46 1.16 18.55
CA ALA A 263 20.77 1.13 19.98
C ALA A 263 19.61 1.68 20.84
N ALA A 264 18.96 2.77 20.40
CA ALA A 264 17.78 3.30 21.08
C ALA A 264 16.59 2.32 21.04
N LEU A 265 16.32 1.70 19.88
CA LEU A 265 15.28 0.69 19.75
C LEU A 265 15.50 -0.49 20.72
N LEU A 266 16.75 -0.89 20.94
CA LEU A 266 17.12 -2.00 21.82
C LEU A 266 16.98 -1.68 23.31
N GLN A 267 16.87 -0.41 23.68
CA GLN A 267 16.57 0.00 25.07
C GLN A 267 15.05 -0.03 25.34
N THR A 268 14.22 -0.27 24.32
CA THR A 268 12.77 -0.41 24.51
C THR A 268 12.40 -1.79 25.04
N SER A 269 11.15 -1.94 25.50
CA SER A 269 10.70 -3.21 26.12
C SER A 269 10.41 -4.27 25.05
N ALA A 270 11.22 -5.31 24.99
CA ALA A 270 10.97 -6.47 24.13
C ALA A 270 9.63 -7.15 24.47
N GLY A 271 8.93 -7.63 23.43
CA GLY A 271 7.61 -8.28 23.53
C GLY A 271 6.43 -7.32 23.60
N THR A 272 6.65 -6.03 23.91
CA THR A 272 5.57 -5.04 24.04
C THR A 272 5.73 -3.82 23.15
N THR A 273 6.97 -3.41 22.83
CA THR A 273 7.19 -2.27 21.93
C THR A 273 6.85 -2.64 20.49
N MET A 274 5.79 -2.04 19.98
CA MET A 274 5.42 -2.19 18.57
C MET A 274 6.40 -1.43 17.70
N THR A 275 6.73 -2.06 16.56
CA THR A 275 7.57 -1.47 15.51
C THR A 275 6.88 -1.58 14.16
N ALA A 276 7.15 -0.64 13.27
CA ALA A 276 6.87 -0.75 11.85
C ALA A 276 8.11 -0.34 11.07
N ALA A 277 8.67 -1.27 10.32
CA ALA A 277 9.82 -1.04 9.45
C ALA A 277 9.36 -0.94 8.00
N TYR A 278 9.81 0.07 7.30
CA TYR A 278 9.66 0.22 5.85
C TYR A 278 10.94 -0.32 5.22
N THR A 279 10.80 -1.40 4.46
CA THR A 279 11.94 -2.20 4.01
C THR A 279 11.98 -2.35 2.49
N ASN A 280 13.19 -2.43 1.95
CA ASN A 280 13.43 -2.88 0.59
C ASN A 280 13.77 -4.38 0.63
N TYR A 281 13.03 -5.17 -0.17
CA TYR A 281 13.27 -6.61 -0.25
C TYR A 281 14.45 -6.91 -1.18
N GLN A 282 15.40 -7.69 -0.67
CA GLN A 282 16.49 -8.26 -1.46
C GLN A 282 16.23 -9.75 -1.64
N PRO A 283 16.07 -10.24 -2.89
CA PRO A 283 15.85 -11.67 -3.13
C PRO A 283 17.00 -12.57 -2.62
N SER A 284 16.66 -13.81 -2.28
CA SER A 284 17.66 -14.85 -2.06
C SER A 284 18.35 -15.24 -3.38
N GLY A 285 19.59 -15.69 -3.31
CA GLY A 285 20.35 -16.09 -4.49
C GLY A 285 21.75 -16.56 -4.16
N THR A 286 22.62 -16.59 -5.15
CA THR A 286 24.04 -16.96 -5.00
C THR A 286 24.91 -15.76 -5.33
N LEU A 287 25.68 -15.30 -4.36
CA LEU A 287 26.64 -14.21 -4.54
C LEU A 287 28.06 -14.75 -4.26
N ASN A 288 28.98 -14.62 -5.21
CA ASN A 288 30.38 -15.09 -5.08
C ASN A 288 30.48 -16.53 -4.55
N ALA A 289 29.70 -17.45 -5.12
CA ALA A 289 29.57 -18.86 -4.74
C ALA A 289 28.99 -19.12 -3.34
N ALA A 290 28.59 -18.10 -2.58
CA ALA A 290 27.87 -18.26 -1.32
C ALA A 290 26.36 -18.08 -1.54
N VAL A 291 25.54 -18.97 -0.97
CA VAL A 291 24.08 -18.80 -0.95
C VAL A 291 23.73 -17.68 0.01
N THR A 292 22.98 -16.68 -0.46
CA THR A 292 22.47 -15.58 0.36
C THR A 292 20.99 -15.76 0.61
N ALA A 293 20.55 -15.53 1.85
CA ALA A 293 19.14 -15.48 2.20
C ALA A 293 18.49 -14.21 1.66
N GLY A 294 17.19 -14.28 1.36
CA GLY A 294 16.38 -13.09 1.15
C GLY A 294 16.39 -12.20 2.39
N LYS A 295 16.41 -10.89 2.21
CA LYS A 295 16.51 -9.91 3.30
C LYS A 295 15.50 -8.78 3.15
N PHE A 296 15.03 -8.29 4.29
CA PHE A 296 14.25 -7.06 4.39
C PHE A 296 15.17 -5.99 5.01
N ASN A 297 15.64 -5.08 4.16
CA ASN A 297 16.58 -4.02 4.55
C ASN A 297 15.78 -2.75 4.85
N SER A 298 15.72 -2.33 6.11
CA SER A 298 14.93 -1.16 6.50
C SER A 298 15.60 0.15 6.09
N THR A 299 14.79 1.08 5.62
CA THR A 299 15.16 2.47 5.38
C THR A 299 14.67 3.35 6.52
N PHE A 300 13.48 3.01 7.06
CA PHE A 300 12.81 3.77 8.10
C PHE A 300 12.11 2.84 9.10
N VAL A 301 12.15 3.19 10.39
CA VAL A 301 11.56 2.42 11.49
C VAL A 301 10.79 3.35 12.43
N LEU A 302 9.53 3.04 12.67
CA LEU A 302 8.70 3.65 13.70
C LEU A 302 8.63 2.70 14.91
N ALA A 303 8.66 3.23 16.13
CA ALA A 303 8.53 2.40 17.32
C ALA A 303 7.85 3.11 18.49
N GLY A 304 7.19 2.31 19.32
CA GLY A 304 6.49 2.75 20.52
C GLY A 304 5.33 3.70 20.22
N SER A 305 5.12 4.72 21.07
CA SER A 305 3.98 5.65 20.94
C SER A 305 3.99 6.48 19.65
N THR A 306 5.10 6.52 18.91
CA THR A 306 5.13 7.10 17.56
C THR A 306 4.29 6.30 16.58
N LEU A 307 4.25 4.99 16.75
CA LEU A 307 3.47 4.07 15.91
C LEU A 307 2.08 3.84 16.49
N GLU A 308 2.00 3.44 17.75
CA GLU A 308 0.75 3.19 18.47
C GLU A 308 0.95 3.26 19.98
N ASP A 309 -0.11 3.59 20.70
CA ASP A 309 -0.14 3.66 22.15
C ASP A 309 -1.49 3.12 22.66
N TYR A 310 -1.47 2.46 23.79
CA TYR A 310 -2.66 1.93 24.46
C TYR A 310 -3.69 3.03 24.81
N TYR A 311 -3.23 4.25 25.09
CA TYR A 311 -4.07 5.35 25.53
C TYR A 311 -4.60 6.25 24.42
N THR A 312 -4.01 6.19 23.23
CA THR A 312 -4.34 7.07 22.12
C THR A 312 -4.88 6.28 20.91
N GLN A 313 -5.76 6.90 20.16
CA GLN A 313 -6.26 6.43 18.88
C GLN A 313 -5.53 7.17 17.76
N GLY A 314 -5.54 6.61 16.56
CA GLY A 314 -4.98 7.22 15.37
C GLY A 314 -6.06 7.77 14.45
N LEU A 315 -5.76 8.86 13.76
CA LEU A 315 -6.56 9.39 12.65
C LEU A 315 -5.62 9.76 11.51
N GLU A 316 -5.78 9.12 10.36
CA GLU A 316 -4.97 9.31 9.16
C GLU A 316 -5.78 9.96 8.05
N GLY A 317 -5.23 10.95 7.38
CA GLY A 317 -5.84 11.60 6.22
C GLY A 317 -5.21 12.94 5.88
N ASP A 318 -5.76 13.58 4.84
CA ASP A 318 -5.31 14.88 4.37
C ASP A 318 -5.98 16.02 5.10
N VAL A 319 -5.20 17.03 5.47
CA VAL A 319 -5.72 18.26 6.07
C VAL A 319 -6.38 19.09 4.98
N THR A 320 -7.70 19.10 4.94
CA THR A 320 -8.49 19.85 3.94
C THR A 320 -8.83 21.27 4.38
N ALA A 321 -8.81 21.56 5.69
CA ALA A 321 -8.94 22.90 6.22
C ALA A 321 -8.23 23.04 7.57
N ARG A 322 -7.82 24.26 7.91
CA ARG A 322 -7.27 24.60 9.23
C ARG A 322 -7.82 25.94 9.72
N ASN A 323 -8.30 25.96 10.97
CA ASN A 323 -8.70 27.18 11.66
C ASN A 323 -8.00 27.25 13.02
N GLY A 324 -6.98 28.10 13.13
CA GLY A 324 -6.13 28.15 14.31
C GLY A 324 -5.49 26.79 14.61
N ASN A 325 -5.87 26.19 15.74
CA ASN A 325 -5.35 24.89 16.18
C ASN A 325 -6.28 23.71 15.82
N THR A 326 -7.32 23.94 15.05
CA THR A 326 -8.26 22.92 14.62
C THR A 326 -8.01 22.55 13.17
N LEU A 327 -7.72 21.28 12.91
CA LEU A 327 -7.62 20.71 11.57
C LEU A 327 -8.93 20.03 11.20
N THR A 328 -9.28 20.08 9.93
CA THR A 328 -10.34 19.26 9.33
C THR A 328 -9.71 18.31 8.34
N LEU A 329 -10.04 17.03 8.44
CA LEU A 329 -9.63 15.97 7.52
C LEU A 329 -10.86 15.44 6.80
N THR A 330 -10.77 15.21 5.50
CA THR A 330 -11.86 14.65 4.69
C THR A 330 -11.41 13.28 4.17
N GLY A 331 -12.26 12.25 4.32
CA GLY A 331 -11.91 10.88 3.94
C GLY A 331 -10.77 10.34 4.80
N SER A 332 -11.02 10.23 6.10
CA SER A 332 -9.99 9.83 7.06
C SER A 332 -10.19 8.40 7.57
N THR A 333 -9.12 7.74 7.97
CA THR A 333 -9.14 6.43 8.62
C THR A 333 -8.90 6.57 10.10
N LEU A 334 -9.90 6.21 10.92
CA LEU A 334 -9.80 6.12 12.37
C LEU A 334 -9.25 4.75 12.77
N GLN A 335 -8.19 4.75 13.56
CA GLN A 335 -7.54 3.56 14.12
C GLN A 335 -7.80 3.51 15.62
N LEU A 336 -8.64 2.59 16.04
CA LEU A 336 -8.97 2.41 17.46
C LEU A 336 -7.89 1.57 18.16
N ASN A 337 -7.68 1.83 19.44
CA ASN A 337 -6.77 1.03 20.27
C ASN A 337 -7.26 -0.43 20.52
N SER A 338 -8.45 -0.77 20.04
CA SER A 338 -8.96 -2.14 20.00
C SER A 338 -8.42 -2.96 18.79
N GLY A 339 -7.61 -2.36 17.94
CA GLY A 339 -7.14 -2.95 16.68
C GLY A 339 -8.05 -2.66 15.47
N ALA A 340 -9.28 -2.17 15.69
CA ALA A 340 -10.19 -1.90 14.59
C ALA A 340 -9.81 -0.61 13.83
N SER A 341 -9.83 -0.69 12.50
CA SER A 341 -9.74 0.47 11.60
C SER A 341 -11.09 0.75 10.98
N GLN A 342 -11.45 2.02 10.88
CA GLN A 342 -12.71 2.46 10.32
C GLN A 342 -12.49 3.65 9.39
N TYR A 343 -12.89 3.53 8.13
CA TYR A 343 -12.93 4.67 7.22
C TYR A 343 -14.12 5.56 7.52
N ASN A 344 -13.89 6.88 7.52
CA ASN A 344 -14.88 7.91 7.81
C ASN A 344 -15.06 8.80 6.57
N ASP A 345 -16.21 8.68 5.91
CA ASP A 345 -16.56 9.51 4.74
C ASP A 345 -16.84 10.98 5.14
N ALA A 346 -17.35 11.19 6.35
CA ALA A 346 -17.59 12.53 6.86
C ALA A 346 -16.29 13.22 7.30
N PRO A 347 -16.24 14.57 7.29
CA PRO A 347 -15.10 15.28 7.83
C PRO A 347 -14.83 14.95 9.31
N ALA A 348 -13.56 14.74 9.64
CA ALA A 348 -13.09 14.54 11.02
C ALA A 348 -12.27 15.74 11.50
N VAL A 349 -12.13 15.89 12.80
CA VAL A 349 -11.42 17.01 13.42
C VAL A 349 -10.23 16.52 14.23
N VAL A 350 -9.08 17.21 14.10
CA VAL A 350 -7.91 17.04 14.98
C VAL A 350 -7.64 18.36 15.68
N LEU A 351 -7.56 18.32 17.02
CA LEU A 351 -7.20 19.45 17.85
C LEU A 351 -5.71 19.43 18.15
N LEU A 352 -5.02 20.50 17.81
CA LEU A 352 -3.60 20.70 18.08
C LEU A 352 -3.36 21.62 19.27
N GLY A 353 -2.15 21.61 19.82
CA GLY A 353 -1.74 22.53 20.87
C GLY A 353 -0.22 22.58 21.05
N PRO A 354 0.27 23.44 21.95
CA PRO A 354 1.73 23.51 22.24
C PRO A 354 2.33 22.20 22.76
N GLY A 355 1.50 21.29 23.26
CA GLY A 355 1.90 19.96 23.72
C GLY A 355 1.95 18.90 22.64
N THR A 356 1.46 19.17 21.43
CA THR A 356 1.47 18.22 20.31
C THR A 356 2.91 17.94 19.87
N ILE A 357 3.32 16.66 19.89
CA ILE A 357 4.60 16.23 19.32
C ILE A 357 4.43 16.11 17.82
N VAL A 358 5.29 16.79 17.04
CA VAL A 358 5.27 16.70 15.58
C VAL A 358 6.54 16.06 15.07
N THR A 359 6.39 15.02 14.26
CA THR A 359 7.47 14.29 13.59
C THR A 359 7.20 14.23 12.09
N ALA A 360 8.17 13.77 11.31
CA ALA A 360 7.98 13.50 9.88
C ALA A 360 8.48 12.11 9.52
N ASP A 361 7.92 11.53 8.46
CA ASP A 361 8.42 10.28 7.91
C ASP A 361 9.80 10.51 7.28
N ASP A 362 10.67 9.54 7.44
CA ASP A 362 11.99 9.32 6.83
C ASP A 362 12.87 10.55 6.48
N ASN A 363 12.37 11.77 6.70
CA ASN A 363 13.07 13.00 6.34
C ASN A 363 13.80 13.63 7.53
N THR A 364 15.08 13.29 7.66
CA THR A 364 15.98 13.82 8.72
C THR A 364 16.34 15.29 8.55
N THR A 365 16.01 15.92 7.41
CA THR A 365 16.32 17.33 7.16
C THR A 365 15.33 18.28 7.83
N LEU A 366 14.14 17.78 8.18
CA LEU A 366 13.11 18.55 8.86
C LEU A 366 13.45 18.64 10.37
N THR A 367 13.69 19.84 10.84
CA THR A 367 14.02 20.13 12.25
C THR A 367 13.10 21.20 12.81
N GLY A 368 12.96 21.25 14.15
CA GLY A 368 12.15 22.26 14.82
C GLY A 368 10.65 22.14 14.56
N LEU A 369 10.17 20.94 14.19
CA LEU A 369 8.76 20.67 13.94
C LEU A 369 7.93 20.93 15.21
N ASN A 370 6.77 21.51 15.03
CA ASN A 370 5.80 21.78 16.07
C ASN A 370 4.39 21.85 15.47
N TYR A 371 3.37 22.08 16.28
CA TYR A 371 1.97 22.08 15.81
C TYR A 371 1.68 23.10 14.67
N ASN A 372 2.50 24.16 14.52
CA ASN A 372 2.39 25.06 13.36
C ASN A 372 2.99 24.46 12.08
N SER A 373 3.75 23.38 12.15
CA SER A 373 4.27 22.70 10.97
C SER A 373 3.20 21.98 10.14
N VAL A 374 1.99 21.85 10.66
CA VAL A 374 0.87 21.18 9.97
C VAL A 374 0.04 22.21 9.22
N SER A 375 0.00 22.15 7.90
CA SER A 375 -0.78 23.06 7.05
C SER A 375 -1.85 22.33 6.24
N VAL A 376 -2.75 23.08 5.61
CA VAL A 376 -3.72 22.53 4.64
C VAL A 376 -2.96 21.96 3.44
N GLY A 377 -3.38 20.80 2.98
CA GLY A 377 -2.72 20.03 1.93
C GLY A 377 -1.68 19.04 2.45
N GLN A 378 -1.46 18.93 3.75
CA GLN A 378 -0.54 17.96 4.34
C GLN A 378 -1.24 16.65 4.67
N HIS A 379 -0.70 15.51 4.22
CA HIS A 379 -1.10 14.19 4.71
C HIS A 379 -0.51 13.96 6.10
N ILE A 380 -1.35 13.54 7.04
CA ILE A 380 -0.94 13.34 8.43
C ILE A 380 -1.45 12.02 9.00
N ILE A 381 -0.72 11.52 9.99
CA ILE A 381 -1.21 10.53 10.95
C ILE A 381 -1.15 11.18 12.33
N ALA A 382 -2.32 11.51 12.87
CA ALA A 382 -2.46 12.10 14.19
C ALA A 382 -2.78 11.03 15.24
N ARG A 383 -2.29 11.20 16.48
CA ARG A 383 -2.64 10.38 17.63
C ARG A 383 -3.09 11.25 18.79
N GLY A 384 -4.11 10.79 19.48
CA GLY A 384 -4.70 11.55 20.58
C GLY A 384 -5.89 10.83 21.21
N ILE A 385 -6.65 11.55 22.00
CA ILE A 385 -7.87 11.02 22.62
C ILE A 385 -9.04 11.18 21.65
N TYR A 386 -9.61 10.07 21.28
CA TYR A 386 -10.80 10.00 20.42
C TYR A 386 -12.06 10.38 21.20
N SER A 387 -12.94 11.12 20.56
CA SER A 387 -14.31 11.36 21.00
C SER A 387 -15.26 11.44 19.81
N LEU A 388 -16.50 11.02 20.06
CA LEU A 388 -17.61 11.22 19.13
C LEU A 388 -18.66 12.08 19.85
N PRO A 389 -18.56 13.41 19.73
CA PRO A 389 -19.53 14.31 20.39
C PRO A 389 -20.94 14.16 19.80
N ALA A 390 -21.92 14.76 20.43
CA ALA A 390 -23.33 14.71 20.00
C ALA A 390 -23.56 15.26 18.58
N SER A 391 -22.61 16.04 18.05
CA SER A 391 -22.60 16.50 16.66
C SER A 391 -22.38 15.37 15.65
N GLY A 392 -21.92 14.19 16.09
CA GLY A 392 -21.54 13.06 15.23
C GLY A 392 -20.22 13.24 14.50
N VAL A 393 -19.45 14.33 14.76
CA VAL A 393 -18.16 14.58 14.11
C VAL A 393 -17.05 13.86 14.90
N VAL A 394 -16.35 12.95 14.23
CA VAL A 394 -15.16 12.29 14.80
C VAL A 394 -14.14 13.36 15.19
N THR A 395 -13.73 13.35 16.45
CA THR A 395 -12.78 14.34 16.99
C THR A 395 -11.63 13.61 17.68
N LEU A 396 -10.39 13.99 17.34
CA LEU A 396 -9.16 13.51 17.96
C LEU A 396 -8.46 14.67 18.66
N ASP A 397 -8.33 14.63 19.97
CA ASP A 397 -7.57 15.63 20.74
C ASP A 397 -6.09 15.21 20.83
N ALA A 398 -5.26 15.83 20.00
CA ALA A 398 -3.81 15.69 19.99
C ALA A 398 -3.08 16.87 20.68
N SER A 399 -3.82 17.74 21.40
CA SER A 399 -3.26 18.98 21.95
C SER A 399 -2.41 18.81 23.21
N SER A 400 -2.54 17.67 23.90
CA SER A 400 -1.93 17.41 25.20
C SER A 400 -0.67 16.58 25.11
N SER A 401 0.24 16.74 26.08
CA SER A 401 1.48 15.95 26.21
C SER A 401 1.63 15.32 27.60
N THR A 402 0.54 14.85 28.20
CA THR A 402 0.61 14.13 29.47
C THR A 402 1.05 12.68 29.26
N SER A 403 1.52 12.00 30.31
CA SER A 403 1.93 10.59 30.25
C SER A 403 0.82 9.61 29.85
N THR A 404 -0.45 10.04 29.94
CA THR A 404 -1.63 9.24 29.57
C THR A 404 -2.36 9.78 28.35
N ASN A 405 -1.93 10.90 27.79
CA ASN A 405 -2.45 11.49 26.57
C ASN A 405 -1.32 12.26 25.87
N GLN A 406 -0.45 11.53 25.22
CA GLN A 406 0.60 12.13 24.42
C GLN A 406 0.08 12.34 23.00
N GLY A 407 -0.46 13.53 22.74
CA GLY A 407 -0.89 13.90 21.41
C GLY A 407 0.29 14.05 20.46
N SER A 408 0.20 13.48 19.29
CA SER A 408 1.24 13.58 18.27
C SER A 408 0.65 13.70 16.87
N VAL A 409 1.43 14.28 15.96
CA VAL A 409 1.14 14.33 14.53
C VAL A 409 2.40 13.96 13.78
N ARG A 410 2.30 13.01 12.89
CA ARG A 410 3.35 12.64 11.95
C ARG A 410 3.02 13.18 10.57
N LEU A 411 3.89 14.00 10.01
CA LEU A 411 3.80 14.47 8.64
C LEU A 411 4.23 13.33 7.72
N VAL A 412 3.36 12.95 6.82
CA VAL A 412 3.64 11.94 5.78
C VAL A 412 3.95 12.67 4.49
N SER A 413 4.86 12.14 3.68
CA SER A 413 5.17 12.72 2.38
C SER A 413 3.91 12.83 1.54
N THR A 414 3.58 14.05 1.14
CA THR A 414 2.40 14.42 0.37
C THR A 414 2.77 14.56 -1.10
N GLN A 415 1.88 14.18 -2.00
CA GLN A 415 2.10 14.22 -3.45
C GLN A 415 1.28 15.32 -4.10
N LEU A 416 1.95 16.17 -4.84
CA LEU A 416 1.33 17.20 -5.67
C LEU A 416 1.32 16.77 -7.13
N TRP A 417 0.23 16.99 -7.84
CA TRP A 417 0.14 16.81 -9.28
C TRP A 417 -0.43 18.05 -9.95
N GLY A 418 0.20 18.45 -11.06
CA GLY A 418 -0.30 19.52 -11.91
C GLY A 418 0.71 19.95 -12.97
N PRO A 419 0.29 20.71 -13.99
CA PRO A 419 1.19 21.28 -14.97
C PRO A 419 2.15 22.31 -14.34
N LEU A 420 3.42 22.26 -14.74
CA LEU A 420 4.40 23.27 -14.41
C LEU A 420 4.00 24.61 -15.09
N VAL A 421 3.89 25.69 -14.33
CA VAL A 421 3.66 27.05 -14.86
C VAL A 421 4.99 27.71 -15.18
N SER A 422 5.93 27.65 -14.24
CA SER A 422 7.27 28.20 -14.40
C SER A 422 8.25 27.55 -13.43
N SER A 423 9.55 27.66 -13.71
CA SER A 423 10.60 27.22 -12.81
C SER A 423 11.80 28.16 -12.84
N ALA A 424 12.49 28.27 -11.71
CA ALA A 424 13.75 28.95 -11.54
C ALA A 424 14.66 28.12 -10.61
N SER A 425 15.91 28.53 -10.45
CA SER A 425 16.79 27.85 -9.48
C SER A 425 16.21 27.88 -8.07
N GLY A 426 15.96 26.71 -7.51
CA GLY A 426 15.40 26.55 -6.16
C GLY A 426 13.90 26.73 -6.05
N SER A 427 13.15 26.93 -7.15
CA SER A 427 11.71 27.14 -7.10
C SER A 427 10.97 26.65 -8.34
N ALA A 428 9.71 26.25 -8.14
CA ALA A 428 8.77 25.96 -9.22
C ALA A 428 7.39 26.52 -8.86
N VAL A 429 6.59 26.77 -9.88
CA VAL A 429 5.17 27.16 -9.75
C VAL A 429 4.32 26.16 -10.49
N LEU A 430 3.31 25.62 -9.84
CA LEU A 430 2.38 24.65 -10.41
C LEU A 430 0.98 25.26 -10.59
N ASN A 431 0.28 24.81 -11.62
CA ASN A 431 -1.17 24.82 -11.65
C ASN A 431 -1.65 23.53 -10.97
N LEU A 432 -1.76 23.57 -9.62
CA LEU A 432 -2.06 22.43 -8.79
C LEU A 432 -3.46 21.87 -9.09
N GLN A 433 -3.55 20.58 -9.38
CA GLN A 433 -4.79 19.90 -9.72
C GLN A 433 -5.23 18.93 -8.64
N THR A 434 -4.27 18.14 -8.09
CA THR A 434 -4.55 17.24 -6.98
C THR A 434 -3.45 17.24 -5.93
N ILE A 435 -3.83 16.86 -4.73
CA ILE A 435 -2.96 16.51 -3.61
C ILE A 435 -3.33 15.09 -3.18
N ASP A 436 -2.39 14.16 -3.13
CA ASP A 436 -2.59 12.74 -2.82
C ASP A 436 -3.80 12.13 -3.57
N HIS A 437 -3.90 12.41 -4.88
CA HIS A 437 -4.99 12.04 -5.80
C HIS A 437 -6.35 12.73 -5.55
N TRP A 438 -6.49 13.52 -4.48
CA TRP A 438 -7.70 14.25 -4.19
C TRP A 438 -7.76 15.57 -4.96
N PRO A 439 -8.92 15.97 -5.49
CA PRO A 439 -9.04 17.21 -6.27
C PRO A 439 -8.76 18.42 -5.39
N VAL A 440 -7.99 19.37 -5.90
CA VAL A 440 -7.61 20.58 -5.17
C VAL A 440 -8.81 21.38 -4.65
N SER A 441 -9.98 21.22 -5.26
CA SER A 441 -11.21 21.91 -4.90
C SER A 441 -11.76 21.60 -3.50
N ILE A 442 -11.32 20.48 -2.87
CA ILE A 442 -11.74 20.16 -1.50
C ILE A 442 -10.91 20.88 -0.43
N TYR A 443 -9.77 21.47 -0.81
CA TYR A 443 -8.84 22.10 0.11
C TYR A 443 -9.15 23.59 0.29
N ASN A 444 -9.31 24.01 1.53
CA ASN A 444 -9.45 25.42 1.92
C ASN A 444 -8.11 25.93 2.48
N PHE A 445 -7.30 26.55 1.63
CA PHE A 445 -5.98 27.06 1.98
C PHE A 445 -5.99 28.35 2.81
N ALA A 446 -7.14 28.80 3.29
CA ALA A 446 -7.23 30.02 4.11
C ALA A 446 -6.33 29.91 5.36
N GLY A 447 -5.49 30.91 5.58
CA GLY A 447 -4.59 30.99 6.71
C GLY A 447 -3.23 30.30 6.52
N ASN A 448 -2.99 29.55 5.44
CA ASN A 448 -1.68 28.94 5.17
C ASN A 448 -0.56 29.98 5.01
N GLY A 449 -0.87 31.21 4.59
CA GLY A 449 0.09 32.27 4.42
C GLY A 449 -0.49 33.67 4.64
N ALA A 450 0.36 34.67 4.62
CA ALA A 450 -0.04 36.08 4.69
C ALA A 450 -0.82 36.53 3.42
N ALA A 451 -0.56 35.90 2.28
CA ALA A 451 -1.33 36.04 1.06
C ALA A 451 -2.18 34.79 0.83
N ALA A 452 -3.28 34.93 0.08
CA ALA A 452 -4.10 33.78 -0.29
C ALA A 452 -3.28 32.82 -1.17
N VAL A 453 -3.19 31.57 -0.75
CA VAL A 453 -2.62 30.48 -1.56
C VAL A 453 -3.55 30.23 -2.75
N THR A 454 -2.99 30.26 -3.96
CA THR A 454 -3.75 30.11 -5.20
C THR A 454 -3.34 28.82 -5.90
N PRO A 455 -4.22 27.82 -6.04
CA PRO A 455 -3.86 26.57 -6.72
C PRO A 455 -3.31 26.76 -8.13
N ALA A 456 -3.81 27.72 -8.89
CA ALA A 456 -3.33 28.02 -10.25
C ALA A 456 -1.88 28.57 -10.29
N SER A 457 -1.33 28.99 -9.15
CA SER A 457 0.05 29.51 -9.03
C SER A 457 0.69 29.04 -7.71
N TYR A 458 0.58 27.74 -7.44
CA TYR A 458 1.06 27.10 -6.22
C TYR A 458 2.60 27.09 -6.21
N ALA A 459 3.19 27.73 -5.21
CA ALA A 459 4.62 27.97 -5.14
C ALA A 459 5.34 26.83 -4.42
N VAL A 460 6.32 26.21 -5.07
CA VAL A 460 7.09 25.09 -4.55
C VAL A 460 8.56 25.51 -4.38
N ASN A 461 9.09 25.34 -3.18
CA ASN A 461 10.51 25.39 -2.90
C ASN A 461 11.15 24.07 -3.32
N THR A 462 12.02 24.09 -4.32
CA THR A 462 12.71 22.90 -4.83
C THR A 462 14.12 22.76 -4.23
N GLY A 463 14.60 23.77 -3.48
CA GLY A 463 15.94 23.74 -2.88
C GLY A 463 17.03 23.51 -3.92
N SER A 464 17.77 22.39 -3.78
CA SER A 464 18.78 21.96 -4.74
C SER A 464 18.27 20.96 -5.80
N LEU A 465 16.99 20.60 -5.76
CA LEU A 465 16.41 19.70 -6.76
C LEU A 465 16.35 20.40 -8.11
N ALA A 466 16.86 19.74 -9.13
CA ALA A 466 16.75 20.20 -10.50
C ALA A 466 15.39 19.77 -11.09
N ILE A 467 14.76 20.65 -11.86
CA ILE A 467 13.67 20.26 -12.73
C ILE A 467 14.22 19.26 -13.77
N PRO A 468 13.61 18.08 -13.93
CA PRO A 468 14.11 17.09 -14.89
C PRO A 468 14.23 17.64 -16.31
N ALA A 469 15.25 17.21 -17.04
CA ALA A 469 15.48 17.65 -18.41
C ALA A 469 14.27 17.33 -19.31
N GLY A 470 13.87 18.28 -20.15
CA GLY A 470 12.72 18.14 -21.08
C GLY A 470 11.39 18.58 -20.47
N VAL A 471 11.32 18.91 -19.18
CA VAL A 471 10.11 19.48 -18.56
C VAL A 471 10.06 20.97 -18.87
N ALA A 472 9.01 21.41 -19.54
CA ALA A 472 8.73 22.80 -19.89
C ALA A 472 7.44 23.29 -19.23
N ALA A 473 7.15 24.57 -19.34
CA ALA A 473 5.84 25.10 -18.94
C ALA A 473 4.71 24.36 -19.67
N GLY A 474 3.69 23.95 -18.92
CA GLY A 474 2.59 23.10 -19.38
C GLY A 474 2.84 21.60 -19.23
N SER A 475 4.07 21.15 -18.98
CA SER A 475 4.33 19.72 -18.71
C SER A 475 3.78 19.31 -17.34
N PRO A 476 3.04 18.19 -17.24
CA PRO A 476 2.63 17.65 -15.96
C PRO A 476 3.84 17.17 -15.16
N VAL A 477 3.83 17.46 -13.87
CA VAL A 477 4.86 17.02 -12.91
C VAL A 477 4.21 16.47 -11.65
N TRP A 478 4.93 15.56 -11.02
CA TRP A 478 4.61 14.97 -9.74
C TRP A 478 5.68 15.37 -8.74
N ILE A 479 5.29 15.98 -7.63
CA ILE A 479 6.22 16.46 -6.61
C ILE A 479 5.86 15.86 -5.26
N ASP A 480 6.81 15.16 -4.66
CA ASP A 480 6.71 14.64 -3.31
C ASP A 480 7.37 15.60 -2.31
N GLY A 481 6.77 15.79 -1.15
CA GLY A 481 7.32 16.67 -0.12
C GLY A 481 6.38 16.92 1.05
N VAL A 482 6.53 18.08 1.68
CA VAL A 482 5.67 18.54 2.78
C VAL A 482 5.24 19.99 2.57
N THR A 483 4.09 20.35 3.12
CA THR A 483 3.62 21.75 3.11
C THR A 483 4.53 22.64 3.95
N THR A 484 4.60 23.91 3.62
CA THR A 484 5.24 24.93 4.45
C THR A 484 4.44 25.12 5.75
N PRO A 485 5.07 25.46 6.88
CA PRO A 485 4.36 25.69 8.14
C PRO A 485 3.23 26.69 8.01
N PHE A 486 2.14 26.44 8.74
CA PHE A 486 0.93 27.27 8.73
C PHE A 486 1.23 28.74 8.97
N GLY A 487 0.70 29.60 8.14
CA GLY A 487 0.94 31.05 8.17
C GLY A 487 2.22 31.52 7.52
N SER A 488 3.06 30.60 6.93
CA SER A 488 4.37 30.94 6.39
C SER A 488 4.45 30.94 4.86
N ALA A 489 3.39 30.53 4.15
CA ALA A 489 3.37 30.57 2.70
C ALA A 489 3.43 32.02 2.14
N PRO A 490 4.05 32.28 0.95
CA PRO A 490 4.80 31.36 0.12
C PRO A 490 6.25 31.17 0.59
N PRO A 491 6.98 30.09 0.16
CA PRO A 491 6.50 29.03 -0.70
C PRO A 491 5.43 28.19 -0.02
N ASP A 492 4.58 27.54 -0.78
CA ASP A 492 3.44 26.76 -0.26
C ASP A 492 3.87 25.33 0.14
N PHE A 493 4.94 24.83 -0.48
CA PHE A 493 5.39 23.44 -0.36
C PHE A 493 6.92 23.35 -0.44
N ASN A 494 7.51 22.38 0.26
CA ASN A 494 8.92 22.03 0.21
C ASN A 494 9.09 20.65 -0.42
N ALA A 495 9.70 20.59 -1.59
CA ALA A 495 9.86 19.38 -2.38
C ALA A 495 11.01 18.51 -1.87
N PHE A 496 10.79 17.18 -1.89
CA PHE A 496 11.82 16.14 -1.65
C PHE A 496 12.21 15.45 -2.95
N ALA A 497 11.25 15.29 -3.88
CA ALA A 497 11.47 14.73 -5.20
C ALA A 497 10.59 15.41 -6.24
N ILE A 498 11.07 15.43 -7.49
CA ILE A 498 10.33 15.92 -8.66
C ILE A 498 10.40 14.87 -9.74
N ASN A 499 9.26 14.36 -10.14
CA ASN A 499 9.11 13.30 -11.12
C ASN A 499 8.39 13.83 -12.37
N THR A 500 8.75 13.29 -13.53
CA THR A 500 8.08 13.59 -14.80
C THR A 500 6.97 12.59 -15.07
N GLU A 501 6.06 12.90 -15.97
CA GLU A 501 4.97 12.01 -16.42
C GLU A 501 5.47 10.59 -16.75
N VAL A 502 6.61 10.48 -17.44
CA VAL A 502 7.17 9.18 -17.87
C VAL A 502 7.73 8.30 -16.73
N SER A 503 7.88 8.85 -15.53
CA SER A 503 8.34 8.13 -14.33
C SER A 503 7.25 7.93 -13.29
N VAL A 504 6.08 8.55 -13.49
CA VAL A 504 4.93 8.39 -12.59
C VAL A 504 4.18 7.11 -12.92
N PRO A 505 3.81 6.30 -11.93
CA PRO A 505 2.95 5.16 -12.15
C PRO A 505 1.63 5.57 -12.79
N GLY A 506 1.24 4.85 -13.82
CA GLY A 506 -0.02 5.05 -14.53
C GLY A 506 -0.77 3.74 -14.70
N ARG A 507 -2.02 3.86 -15.11
CA ARG A 507 -2.90 2.73 -15.41
C ARG A 507 -3.52 2.89 -16.78
N LEU A 508 -3.36 1.87 -17.62
CA LEU A 508 -4.15 1.70 -18.84
C LEU A 508 -5.34 0.81 -18.53
N GLN A 509 -6.54 1.24 -18.90
CA GLN A 509 -7.75 0.46 -18.79
C GLN A 509 -8.51 0.52 -20.11
N VAL A 510 -8.91 -0.65 -20.61
CA VAL A 510 -9.74 -0.80 -21.80
C VAL A 510 -10.89 -1.74 -21.49
N ASP A 511 -12.11 -1.25 -21.65
CA ASP A 511 -13.35 -1.98 -21.37
C ASP A 511 -14.09 -2.25 -22.67
N TRP A 512 -14.65 -3.44 -22.81
CA TRP A 512 -15.59 -3.78 -23.86
C TRP A 512 -17.01 -3.90 -23.28
N SER A 513 -17.98 -4.10 -24.15
CA SER A 513 -19.36 -4.37 -23.70
C SER A 513 -19.45 -5.68 -22.90
N SER A 514 -20.57 -5.94 -22.27
CA SER A 514 -20.80 -7.19 -21.52
C SER A 514 -20.65 -8.46 -22.37
N THR A 515 -20.66 -8.34 -23.70
CA THR A 515 -20.39 -9.45 -24.64
C THR A 515 -18.89 -9.66 -24.89
N GLY A 516 -18.06 -8.72 -24.46
CA GLY A 516 -16.61 -8.78 -24.64
C GLY A 516 -16.14 -8.75 -26.09
N THR A 517 -14.86 -9.07 -26.30
CA THR A 517 -14.23 -9.22 -27.62
C THR A 517 -13.31 -10.44 -27.65
N THR A 518 -13.26 -11.11 -28.80
CA THR A 518 -12.30 -12.20 -29.07
C THR A 518 -10.99 -11.70 -29.69
N ALA A 519 -10.92 -10.41 -30.03
CA ALA A 519 -9.76 -9.79 -30.66
C ALA A 519 -9.36 -8.47 -29.94
N PRO A 520 -8.91 -8.55 -28.67
CA PRO A 520 -8.56 -7.36 -27.90
C PRO A 520 -7.23 -6.71 -28.36
N PHE A 521 -6.46 -7.38 -29.19
CA PHE A 521 -5.15 -6.91 -29.68
C PHE A 521 -5.08 -6.93 -31.19
N THR A 522 -4.61 -5.83 -31.80
CA THR A 522 -4.29 -5.77 -33.22
C THR A 522 -2.96 -6.45 -33.53
N THR A 523 -2.02 -6.42 -32.59
CA THR A 523 -0.76 -7.17 -32.67
C THR A 523 -0.46 -7.81 -31.32
N SER A 524 0.05 -9.04 -31.35
CA SER A 524 0.46 -9.78 -30.17
C SER A 524 1.78 -10.50 -30.50
N THR A 525 2.87 -10.03 -29.88
CA THR A 525 4.23 -10.52 -30.10
C THR A 525 4.91 -10.82 -28.78
N ALA A 526 6.00 -11.54 -28.79
CA ALA A 526 6.81 -11.81 -27.59
C ALA A 526 7.41 -10.55 -26.94
N THR A 527 7.33 -9.39 -27.61
CA THR A 527 7.94 -8.13 -27.14
C THR A 527 6.91 -7.03 -26.88
N GLY A 528 5.64 -7.22 -27.25
CA GLY A 528 4.60 -6.22 -27.00
C GLY A 528 3.24 -6.58 -27.57
N LEU A 529 2.23 -5.89 -27.06
CA LEU A 529 0.82 -6.00 -27.43
C LEU A 529 0.31 -4.63 -27.86
N THR A 530 -0.35 -4.53 -29.03
CA THR A 530 -1.09 -3.32 -29.39
C THR A 530 -2.57 -3.57 -29.14
N VAL A 531 -3.16 -2.82 -28.22
CA VAL A 531 -4.57 -2.99 -27.86
C VAL A 531 -5.47 -2.47 -28.96
N ASP A 532 -6.52 -3.20 -29.32
CA ASP A 532 -7.57 -2.70 -30.21
C ASP A 532 -8.62 -1.91 -29.41
N VAL A 533 -8.52 -0.59 -29.47
CA VAL A 533 -9.49 0.30 -28.82
C VAL A 533 -10.70 0.63 -29.69
N SER A 534 -10.74 0.19 -30.93
CA SER A 534 -11.80 0.57 -31.90
C SER A 534 -13.19 0.08 -31.47
N ALA A 535 -13.28 -1.15 -30.99
CA ALA A 535 -14.51 -1.77 -30.49
C ALA A 535 -14.72 -1.61 -28.98
N ALA A 536 -13.82 -0.96 -28.27
CA ALA A 536 -13.94 -0.77 -26.81
C ALA A 536 -15.11 0.17 -26.48
N SER A 537 -15.78 -0.07 -25.35
CA SER A 537 -16.78 0.83 -24.79
C SER A 537 -16.11 2.03 -24.09
N ALA A 538 -14.99 1.78 -23.41
CA ALA A 538 -14.12 2.80 -22.84
C ALA A 538 -12.65 2.39 -23.01
N ALA A 539 -11.75 3.34 -23.19
CA ALA A 539 -10.32 3.11 -23.24
C ALA A 539 -9.59 4.37 -22.75
N VAL A 540 -8.89 4.26 -21.64
CA VAL A 540 -8.26 5.39 -20.97
C VAL A 540 -6.88 5.03 -20.44
N ILE A 541 -5.98 6.01 -20.40
CA ILE A 541 -4.77 5.99 -19.58
C ILE A 541 -4.93 7.04 -18.50
N ARG A 542 -4.69 6.63 -17.24
CA ARG A 542 -4.66 7.54 -16.09
C ARG A 542 -3.25 7.67 -15.57
N ILE A 543 -2.80 8.92 -15.37
CA ILE A 543 -1.48 9.25 -14.82
C ILE A 543 -1.69 10.38 -13.82
N GLY A 544 -1.51 10.13 -12.54
CA GLY A 544 -1.89 11.10 -11.50
C GLY A 544 -3.38 11.45 -11.62
N SER A 545 -3.70 12.74 -11.76
CA SER A 545 -5.08 13.21 -11.99
C SER A 545 -5.48 13.29 -13.46
N GLU A 546 -4.55 13.08 -14.39
CA GLU A 546 -4.84 13.17 -15.82
C GLU A 546 -5.48 11.89 -16.33
N THR A 547 -6.52 12.06 -17.15
CA THR A 547 -7.15 10.97 -17.90
C THR A 547 -7.01 11.24 -19.39
N ILE A 548 -6.32 10.34 -20.08
CA ILE A 548 -6.15 10.38 -21.53
C ILE A 548 -7.19 9.44 -22.14
N ASP A 549 -8.14 10.00 -22.87
CA ASP A 549 -9.15 9.20 -23.61
C ASP A 549 -8.54 8.68 -24.91
N LEU A 550 -8.36 7.38 -25.00
CA LEU A 550 -7.82 6.70 -26.19
C LEU A 550 -8.86 6.51 -27.31
N LYS A 551 -10.11 6.90 -27.07
CA LYS A 551 -11.19 6.91 -28.09
C LYS A 551 -11.42 8.29 -28.68
N ALA A 552 -10.78 9.33 -28.17
CA ALA A 552 -10.85 10.68 -28.73
C ALA A 552 -10.34 10.70 -30.18
N ALA A 553 -10.88 11.60 -30.99
CA ALA A 553 -10.53 11.70 -32.40
C ALA A 553 -9.03 11.93 -32.60
N GLY A 554 -8.42 11.08 -33.41
CA GLY A 554 -6.98 11.09 -33.67
C GLY A 554 -6.12 10.33 -32.66
N SER A 555 -6.73 9.70 -31.66
CA SER A 555 -6.01 8.81 -30.75
C SER A 555 -5.53 7.55 -31.46
N VAL A 556 -4.38 7.08 -31.06
CA VAL A 556 -3.75 5.86 -31.60
C VAL A 556 -3.69 4.81 -30.48
N SER A 557 -3.99 3.56 -30.83
CA SER A 557 -3.87 2.43 -29.91
C SER A 557 -2.46 2.34 -29.32
N PRO A 558 -2.32 2.25 -27.98
CA PRO A 558 -1.02 2.20 -27.35
C PRO A 558 -0.35 0.84 -27.56
N LEU A 559 0.97 0.84 -27.66
CA LEU A 559 1.79 -0.35 -27.58
C LEU A 559 2.10 -0.62 -26.09
N ILE A 560 1.69 -1.76 -25.59
CA ILE A 560 2.06 -2.25 -24.26
C ILE A 560 3.32 -3.09 -24.40
N VAL A 561 4.37 -2.73 -23.68
CA VAL A 561 5.60 -3.51 -23.58
C VAL A 561 5.84 -3.93 -22.13
N PRO A 562 6.35 -5.13 -21.86
CA PRO A 562 6.69 -5.53 -20.50
C PRO A 562 7.84 -4.66 -19.96
N GLN A 563 7.75 -4.27 -18.70
CA GLN A 563 8.86 -3.59 -18.03
C GLN A 563 10.08 -4.54 -17.98
N THR A 564 11.24 -4.04 -18.36
CA THR A 564 12.48 -4.78 -18.18
C THR A 564 12.84 -4.81 -16.70
N PRO A 565 12.98 -6.00 -16.09
CA PRO A 565 13.41 -6.09 -14.70
C PRO A 565 14.76 -5.39 -14.52
N PRO A 566 14.98 -4.67 -13.41
CA PRO A 566 16.30 -4.12 -13.13
C PRO A 566 17.30 -5.26 -13.02
N ALA A 567 18.50 -5.04 -13.56
CA ALA A 567 19.57 -6.01 -13.41
C ALA A 567 19.80 -6.29 -11.91
N GLY A 568 19.76 -7.56 -11.54
CA GLY A 568 20.11 -7.96 -10.18
C GLY A 568 21.55 -7.59 -9.85
N THR A 569 21.88 -7.48 -8.58
CA THR A 569 23.27 -7.44 -8.14
C THR A 569 23.96 -8.72 -8.63
N ALA A 570 25.20 -8.63 -9.07
CA ALA A 570 25.91 -9.79 -9.66
C ALA A 570 25.75 -11.05 -8.79
N GLY A 571 25.15 -12.10 -9.37
CA GLY A 571 24.82 -13.35 -8.69
C GLY A 571 23.51 -13.39 -7.89
N LEU A 572 22.73 -12.30 -7.87
CA LEU A 572 21.37 -12.29 -7.31
C LEU A 572 20.34 -12.11 -8.43
N PRO A 573 19.13 -12.67 -8.29
CA PRO A 573 18.04 -12.42 -9.24
C PRO A 573 17.63 -10.95 -9.24
N ALA A 574 16.84 -10.55 -10.25
CA ALA A 574 16.22 -9.24 -10.28
C ALA A 574 15.38 -8.97 -9.01
N ALA A 575 15.36 -7.73 -8.55
CA ALA A 575 14.62 -7.35 -7.35
C ALA A 575 13.10 -7.56 -7.52
N PHE A 576 12.58 -7.43 -8.74
CA PHE A 576 11.18 -7.72 -9.08
C PHE A 576 11.07 -8.23 -10.53
N LEU A 577 9.94 -8.90 -10.83
CA LEU A 577 9.55 -9.32 -12.18
C LEU A 577 8.17 -8.75 -12.49
N PRO A 578 7.89 -8.33 -13.74
CA PRO A 578 6.55 -7.99 -14.16
C PRO A 578 5.60 -9.19 -13.99
N LEU A 579 4.34 -8.91 -13.69
CA LEU A 579 3.30 -9.90 -13.46
C LEU A 579 2.23 -9.80 -14.55
N PHE A 580 1.82 -10.93 -15.09
CA PHE A 580 0.79 -11.02 -16.11
C PHE A 580 -0.26 -12.03 -15.69
N ALA A 581 -1.54 -11.72 -15.87
CA ALA A 581 -2.61 -12.62 -15.46
C ALA A 581 -3.77 -12.66 -16.46
N ILE A 582 -4.43 -13.82 -16.52
CA ILE A 582 -5.67 -14.01 -17.23
C ILE A 582 -6.68 -14.57 -16.23
N GLY A 583 -7.78 -13.86 -16.03
CA GLY A 583 -8.82 -14.22 -15.09
C GLY A 583 -10.15 -14.52 -15.74
N ASN A 584 -10.71 -15.70 -15.46
CA ASN A 584 -12.05 -16.08 -15.90
C ASN A 584 -13.08 -15.75 -14.81
N LEU A 585 -13.91 -14.74 -15.08
CA LEU A 585 -14.99 -14.30 -14.19
C LEU A 585 -16.31 -15.06 -14.39
N THR A 586 -16.41 -15.94 -15.39
CA THR A 586 -17.59 -16.79 -15.61
C THR A 586 -17.56 -18.07 -14.79
N ALA A 587 -16.52 -18.27 -13.98
CA ALA A 587 -16.44 -19.34 -12.99
C ALA A 587 -17.65 -19.32 -12.04
N THR A 588 -17.83 -20.36 -11.26
CA THR A 588 -18.94 -20.53 -10.29
C THR A 588 -19.20 -19.24 -9.51
N ALA A 589 -20.45 -18.85 -9.35
CA ALA A 589 -20.84 -17.65 -8.60
C ALA A 589 -20.07 -17.56 -7.25
N GLY A 590 -19.49 -16.41 -6.95
CA GLY A 590 -18.65 -16.19 -5.77
C GLY A 590 -17.23 -16.73 -5.89
N THR A 591 -16.78 -17.15 -7.08
CA THR A 591 -15.42 -17.66 -7.30
C THR A 591 -14.82 -17.03 -8.56
N THR A 592 -13.57 -16.57 -8.49
CA THR A 592 -12.78 -16.13 -9.64
C THR A 592 -11.64 -17.12 -9.86
N ALA A 593 -11.35 -17.49 -11.10
CA ALA A 593 -10.24 -18.35 -11.47
C ALA A 593 -9.23 -17.55 -12.29
N ILE A 594 -8.00 -17.42 -11.80
CA ILE A 594 -6.93 -16.62 -12.39
C ILE A 594 -5.72 -17.51 -12.66
N THR A 595 -5.06 -17.31 -13.80
CA THR A 595 -3.75 -17.89 -14.06
C THR A 595 -2.71 -16.76 -14.11
N ALA A 596 -1.70 -16.83 -13.25
CA ALA A 596 -0.63 -15.85 -13.14
C ALA A 596 0.63 -16.34 -13.86
N TYR A 597 1.28 -15.45 -14.63
CA TYR A 597 2.47 -15.70 -15.42
C TYR A 597 3.57 -14.70 -15.04
N ASN A 598 4.79 -15.15 -14.80
CA ASN A 598 5.96 -14.29 -14.61
C ASN A 598 6.76 -14.11 -15.92
N SER A 599 6.31 -14.70 -17.02
CA SER A 599 6.91 -14.58 -18.34
C SER A 599 5.91 -13.97 -19.32
N PHE A 600 6.28 -12.82 -19.90
CA PHE A 600 5.46 -12.18 -20.93
C PHE A 600 5.25 -13.09 -22.14
N SER A 601 6.27 -13.85 -22.54
CA SER A 601 6.14 -14.80 -23.65
C SER A 601 5.15 -15.93 -23.35
N ALA A 602 5.18 -16.49 -22.13
CA ALA A 602 4.21 -17.51 -21.71
C ALA A 602 2.77 -16.92 -21.68
N PHE A 603 2.60 -15.74 -21.13
CA PHE A 603 1.32 -15.03 -21.11
C PHE A 603 0.78 -14.80 -22.53
N VAL A 604 1.58 -14.23 -23.44
CA VAL A 604 1.17 -13.96 -24.82
C VAL A 604 0.81 -15.24 -25.57
N THR A 605 1.53 -16.33 -25.30
CA THR A 605 1.24 -17.65 -25.91
C THR A 605 -0.13 -18.19 -25.49
N GLN A 606 -0.59 -17.86 -24.28
CA GLN A 606 -1.88 -18.33 -23.77
C GLN A 606 -3.07 -17.47 -24.19
N LEU A 607 -2.86 -16.20 -24.57
CA LEU A 607 -3.95 -15.30 -24.95
C LEU A 607 -4.92 -15.91 -26.00
N PRO A 608 -4.46 -16.50 -27.12
CA PRO A 608 -5.36 -17.05 -28.14
C PRO A 608 -6.19 -18.25 -27.67
N THR A 609 -5.73 -18.97 -26.65
CA THR A 609 -6.46 -20.13 -26.10
C THR A 609 -7.40 -19.73 -24.97
N SER A 610 -7.11 -18.62 -24.28
CA SER A 610 -7.90 -18.11 -23.16
C SER A 610 -9.00 -17.16 -23.62
N ILE A 611 -8.75 -16.37 -24.66
CA ILE A 611 -9.71 -15.40 -25.21
C ILE A 611 -10.39 -16.02 -26.45
N VAL A 612 -11.52 -16.65 -26.21
CA VAL A 612 -12.32 -17.34 -27.23
C VAL A 612 -13.80 -16.90 -27.12
N ALA A 613 -14.66 -17.35 -28.04
CA ALA A 613 -16.06 -16.95 -28.05
C ALA A 613 -16.82 -17.30 -26.75
N ALA A 614 -16.40 -18.34 -26.03
CA ALA A 614 -16.98 -18.72 -24.73
C ALA A 614 -16.45 -17.88 -23.55
N THR A 615 -15.26 -17.31 -23.70
CA THR A 615 -14.56 -16.50 -22.70
C THR A 615 -13.93 -15.28 -23.37
N PRO A 616 -14.74 -14.35 -23.90
CA PRO A 616 -14.24 -13.14 -24.55
C PRO A 616 -13.62 -12.20 -23.51
N ALA A 617 -12.63 -11.41 -23.92
CA ALA A 617 -12.06 -10.39 -23.06
C ALA A 617 -13.10 -9.31 -22.76
N LEU A 618 -13.34 -9.06 -21.48
CA LEU A 618 -14.27 -8.05 -20.98
C LEU A 618 -13.54 -6.74 -20.71
N HIS A 619 -12.38 -6.82 -20.07
CA HIS A 619 -11.50 -5.66 -19.91
C HIS A 619 -10.02 -6.06 -19.77
N ILE A 620 -9.15 -5.08 -19.99
CA ILE A 620 -7.72 -5.16 -19.76
C ILE A 620 -7.34 -4.02 -18.83
N VAL A 621 -6.58 -4.35 -17.79
CA VAL A 621 -5.91 -3.37 -16.92
C VAL A 621 -4.41 -3.60 -17.01
N ALA A 622 -3.64 -2.54 -17.20
CA ALA A 622 -2.18 -2.60 -17.09
C ALA A 622 -1.69 -1.48 -16.16
N ALA A 623 -0.82 -1.83 -15.23
CA ALA A 623 -0.12 -0.87 -14.39
C ALA A 623 1.32 -0.70 -14.90
N GLY A 624 1.86 0.52 -14.82
CA GLY A 624 3.19 0.80 -15.33
C GLY A 624 3.43 2.28 -15.57
N THR A 625 4.22 2.62 -16.58
CA THR A 625 4.48 4.01 -16.97
C THR A 625 4.14 4.25 -18.44
N TYR A 626 3.68 5.43 -18.75
CA TYR A 626 3.29 5.80 -20.12
C TYR A 626 4.22 6.86 -20.71
N ASN A 627 4.67 6.61 -21.91
CA ASN A 627 5.41 7.61 -22.70
C ASN A 627 4.53 8.11 -23.84
N ARG A 628 4.01 9.33 -23.68
CA ARG A 628 3.12 9.98 -24.64
C ARG A 628 3.78 10.23 -25.99
N SER A 629 5.08 10.52 -26.01
CA SER A 629 5.80 10.83 -27.27
C SER A 629 5.96 9.61 -28.20
N THR A 630 6.03 8.42 -27.63
CA THR A 630 6.13 7.15 -28.36
C THR A 630 4.84 6.35 -28.35
N ASN A 631 3.81 6.82 -27.65
CA ASN A 631 2.55 6.11 -27.39
C ASN A 631 2.78 4.67 -26.87
N THR A 632 3.73 4.54 -25.92
CA THR A 632 4.13 3.25 -25.36
C THR A 632 3.82 3.19 -23.88
N PHE A 633 3.12 2.14 -23.46
CA PHE A 633 2.85 1.82 -22.06
C PHE A 633 3.81 0.72 -21.62
N THR A 634 4.74 1.03 -20.71
CA THR A 634 5.68 0.07 -20.14
C THR A 634 5.08 -0.55 -18.90
N ALA A 635 4.61 -1.79 -19.02
CA ALA A 635 3.79 -2.44 -18.01
C ALA A 635 4.61 -3.23 -16.98
N SER A 636 4.39 -2.96 -15.70
CA SER A 636 4.81 -3.80 -14.57
C SER A 636 3.79 -4.91 -14.28
N SER A 637 2.52 -4.72 -14.67
CA SER A 637 1.50 -5.76 -14.68
C SER A 637 0.55 -5.60 -15.87
N ILE A 638 -0.03 -6.74 -16.31
CA ILE A 638 -1.11 -6.77 -17.31
C ILE A 638 -2.12 -7.82 -16.86
N ASP A 639 -3.33 -7.40 -16.63
CA ASP A 639 -4.44 -8.22 -16.20
C ASP A 639 -5.51 -8.24 -17.31
N VAL A 640 -5.80 -9.42 -17.84
CA VAL A 640 -6.86 -9.66 -18.84
C VAL A 640 -8.00 -10.38 -18.16
N VAL A 641 -9.17 -9.77 -18.18
CA VAL A 641 -10.37 -10.30 -17.57
C VAL A 641 -11.32 -10.77 -18.68
N ASN A 642 -11.73 -12.04 -18.62
CA ASN A 642 -12.58 -12.70 -19.61
C ASN A 642 -13.74 -13.49 -18.98
#